data_826dc72ee031d47c54c60561da098033
#
_entry.id   826dc72ee031d47c54c60561da098033
#
_cell.length_a   1.000
_cell.length_b   1.000
_cell.length_c   1.000
_cell.angle_alpha   90.00
_cell.angle_beta   90.00
_cell.angle_gamma   90.00
#
_symmetry.space_group_name_H-M   'P 1'
#
loop_
_entity.id
_entity.type
_entity.pdbx_description
1 polymer ?
#
loop_
_entity_poly.entity_id
_entity_poly.type
_entity_poly.pdbx_seq_one_letter_code
_entity_poly.pdbx_strand_id
1 'polypeptide(L)'
;MNRELDQLSINAIRVLSADAIEKSKSGHPGLPLGSASMAFTLWSKMNHNGKNLDWQNRDRFILSAGHGSMLEYSLLHLFGYGLTIEDIKNFRQLGSLTPGHPEYGHTKGVEITTGPLGQGICNAVGMAMAESYLANKFNKDNYNVVDHHTYAIVGDGCLMEGISGEASSLAGTLELGKLIVLYDSNNISIEGNTDIAFREDVAKRYEAYGWQVLKVSDGNDIDVISKAIDEAKAEVVKPTLIIVKNVIGFGCPSKQGKASAHGEPLGTDNIRAMKENLGWKLEPDFYVPDEVYSNMNEYIKEGQAKEESWNNLFKEYKNAYPELASEYEEWMSGKVNVEALESEEFWSFDKSIATRQSSGMLINRLAEIIPNLIGGSADLAPSNKTNMDSRGDFSAEDRSGSNLHFGVREHAMAAITNGMQAHGGLQTYCSTFFVFSDYMKGAMRLSALMNLPVTYVLTHDSIGVGEDGPTHEPIEQLAALRSMPNMTVFRPADSKETAAAWYYAVTNGKTPTSLVLTRQNLPLYKESGKEALKGGYILKDGTKETPDIILMASGSEVELIYKAADELEGKGISTRVVSIPSFELFDAQDEEYKESVMPKCVRSRVAVEALSSFGWHKYTGLDGEVISLDTFGASGPADKLFEQFGFTVENVVNTALKVAGK
;
A
#
# COMPACT_ATOMS: atom_id res chain seq x y z
N MET A 1 -25.06 -3.18 29.51
CA MET A 1 -24.85 -4.34 28.61
C MET A 1 -25.50 -5.56 29.20
N ASN A 2 -26.22 -6.34 28.40
CA ASN A 2 -26.86 -7.59 28.87
C ASN A 2 -25.91 -8.75 28.49
N ARG A 3 -25.22 -9.32 29.49
CA ARG A 3 -24.18 -10.35 29.30
C ARG A 3 -24.68 -11.59 28.56
N GLU A 4 -25.93 -12.00 28.80
CA GLU A 4 -26.49 -13.16 28.11
C GLU A 4 -26.71 -12.89 26.63
N LEU A 5 -27.17 -11.68 26.28
CA LEU A 5 -27.37 -11.28 24.88
C LEU A 5 -26.06 -11.05 24.17
N ASP A 6 -25.04 -10.51 24.85
CA ASP A 6 -23.69 -10.35 24.30
C ASP A 6 -23.08 -11.73 23.98
N GLN A 7 -23.23 -12.70 24.93
CA GLN A 7 -22.73 -14.06 24.68
C GLN A 7 -23.49 -14.75 23.54
N LEU A 8 -24.78 -14.49 23.41
CA LEU A 8 -25.59 -15.00 22.30
C LEU A 8 -25.13 -14.39 20.98
N SER A 9 -24.81 -13.10 20.95
CA SER A 9 -24.28 -12.39 19.76
C SER A 9 -22.89 -12.90 19.38
N ILE A 10 -22.03 -13.19 20.35
CA ILE A 10 -20.71 -13.81 20.13
C ILE A 10 -20.88 -15.21 19.51
N ASN A 11 -21.83 -16.01 20.00
CA ASN A 11 -22.09 -17.32 19.42
C ASN A 11 -22.67 -17.22 18.00
N ALA A 12 -23.44 -16.16 17.68
CA ALA A 12 -23.87 -15.88 16.30
C ALA A 12 -22.67 -15.69 15.36
N ILE A 13 -21.62 -14.95 15.78
CA ILE A 13 -20.39 -14.78 14.99
C ILE A 13 -19.73 -16.13 14.72
N ARG A 14 -19.61 -16.98 15.75
CA ARG A 14 -19.04 -18.34 15.63
C ARG A 14 -19.81 -19.20 14.64
N VAL A 15 -21.12 -19.25 14.79
CA VAL A 15 -22.00 -20.11 13.97
C VAL A 15 -22.05 -19.62 12.53
N LEU A 16 -22.23 -18.31 12.29
CA LEU A 16 -22.22 -17.75 10.94
C LEU A 16 -20.90 -18.05 10.21
N SER A 17 -19.77 -17.91 10.92
CA SER A 17 -18.46 -18.21 10.37
C SER A 17 -18.31 -19.70 10.00
N ALA A 18 -18.72 -20.58 10.88
CA ALA A 18 -18.63 -22.03 10.65
C ALA A 18 -19.56 -22.48 9.50
N ASP A 19 -20.81 -22.01 9.48
CA ASP A 19 -21.79 -22.36 8.45
C ASP A 19 -21.34 -21.86 7.07
N ALA A 20 -20.79 -20.63 6.96
CA ALA A 20 -20.30 -20.07 5.71
C ALA A 20 -19.09 -20.83 5.16
N ILE A 21 -18.13 -21.16 6.02
CA ILE A 21 -16.94 -21.91 5.65
C ILE A 21 -17.31 -23.35 5.24
N GLU A 22 -18.23 -23.99 5.95
CA GLU A 22 -18.72 -25.32 5.59
C GLU A 22 -19.47 -25.32 4.26
N LYS A 23 -20.34 -24.34 4.04
CA LYS A 23 -21.08 -24.19 2.78
C LYS A 23 -20.14 -24.00 1.59
N SER A 24 -19.12 -23.15 1.74
CA SER A 24 -18.14 -22.90 0.68
C SER A 24 -17.12 -24.03 0.49
N LYS A 25 -17.05 -24.98 1.43
CA LYS A 25 -16.01 -26.03 1.52
C LYS A 25 -14.58 -25.48 1.49
N SER A 26 -14.40 -24.23 1.91
CA SER A 26 -13.13 -23.52 1.90
C SER A 26 -13.12 -22.39 2.92
N GLY A 27 -12.04 -22.24 3.69
CA GLY A 27 -11.87 -21.14 4.64
C GLY A 27 -11.19 -21.58 5.93
N HIS A 28 -11.04 -20.63 6.84
CA HIS A 28 -10.30 -20.76 8.09
C HIS A 28 -11.22 -20.53 9.30
N PRO A 29 -11.81 -21.59 9.89
CA PRO A 29 -12.76 -21.45 10.99
C PRO A 29 -12.09 -21.16 12.34
N GLY A 30 -10.84 -21.53 12.51
CA GLY A 30 -10.16 -21.55 13.80
C GLY A 30 -10.12 -20.21 14.50
N LEU A 31 -9.64 -19.17 13.81
CA LEU A 31 -9.55 -17.81 14.33
C LEU A 31 -10.96 -17.21 14.60
N PRO A 32 -11.91 -17.24 13.65
CA PRO A 32 -13.26 -16.73 13.90
C PRO A 32 -13.93 -17.33 15.15
N LEU A 33 -13.76 -18.62 15.38
CA LEU A 33 -14.34 -19.28 16.54
C LEU A 33 -13.61 -18.91 17.84
N GLY A 34 -12.28 -18.89 17.81
CA GLY A 34 -11.43 -18.59 18.98
C GLY A 34 -11.51 -17.14 19.42
N SER A 35 -11.51 -16.22 18.46
CA SER A 35 -11.39 -14.77 18.70
C SER A 35 -12.73 -14.04 18.71
N ALA A 36 -13.87 -14.74 18.59
CA ALA A 36 -15.19 -14.10 18.52
C ALA A 36 -15.47 -13.19 19.72
N SER A 37 -15.17 -13.63 20.95
CA SER A 37 -15.39 -12.83 22.16
C SER A 37 -14.51 -11.59 22.19
N MET A 38 -13.24 -11.74 21.83
CA MET A 38 -12.28 -10.64 21.75
C MET A 38 -12.72 -9.59 20.72
N ALA A 39 -13.07 -10.03 19.53
CA ALA A 39 -13.47 -9.14 18.44
C ALA A 39 -14.82 -8.45 18.71
N PHE A 40 -15.82 -9.16 19.22
CA PHE A 40 -17.09 -8.57 19.62
C PHE A 40 -16.90 -7.50 20.70
N THR A 41 -16.11 -7.81 21.75
CA THR A 41 -15.86 -6.87 22.84
C THR A 41 -15.14 -5.63 22.35
N LEU A 42 -14.17 -5.77 21.44
CA LEU A 42 -13.51 -4.64 20.81
C LEU A 42 -14.52 -3.78 20.04
N TRP A 43 -15.27 -4.39 19.11
CA TRP A 43 -16.21 -3.65 18.25
C TRP A 43 -17.33 -2.96 19.06
N SER A 44 -17.77 -3.56 20.15
CA SER A 44 -18.76 -2.92 21.05
C SER A 44 -18.25 -1.65 21.74
N LYS A 45 -16.91 -1.44 21.78
CA LYS A 45 -16.26 -0.27 22.39
C LYS A 45 -15.70 0.75 21.40
N MET A 46 -15.60 0.39 20.14
CA MET A 46 -15.14 1.27 19.09
C MET A 46 -16.13 2.42 18.83
N ASN A 47 -15.60 3.50 18.30
CA ASN A 47 -16.37 4.61 17.75
C ASN A 47 -16.56 4.37 16.27
N HIS A 48 -17.65 3.74 15.89
CA HIS A 48 -17.96 3.46 14.48
C HIS A 48 -19.46 3.50 14.22
N ASN A 49 -19.85 3.70 12.96
CA ASN A 49 -21.24 3.65 12.51
C ASN A 49 -21.34 2.92 11.18
N GLY A 50 -21.83 1.69 11.19
CA GLY A 50 -21.99 0.89 9.96
C GLY A 50 -22.99 1.47 8.94
N LYS A 51 -23.81 2.46 9.33
CA LYS A 51 -24.73 3.16 8.43
C LYS A 51 -24.07 4.32 7.69
N ASN A 52 -22.94 4.84 8.21
CA ASN A 52 -22.17 5.91 7.57
C ASN A 52 -20.66 5.62 7.65
N LEU A 53 -20.12 5.11 6.55
CA LEU A 53 -18.69 4.81 6.42
C LEU A 53 -17.84 6.06 6.18
N ASP A 54 -18.47 7.18 5.81
CA ASP A 54 -17.79 8.44 5.53
C ASP A 54 -17.54 9.27 6.79
N TRP A 55 -17.97 8.79 7.97
CA TRP A 55 -17.62 9.45 9.23
C TRP A 55 -16.11 9.45 9.43
N GLN A 56 -15.51 10.62 9.28
CA GLN A 56 -14.05 10.77 9.19
C GLN A 56 -13.34 10.44 10.52
N ASN A 57 -13.96 10.75 11.66
CA ASN A 57 -13.39 10.48 12.98
C ASN A 57 -13.81 9.12 13.57
N ARG A 58 -14.26 8.17 12.76
CA ARG A 58 -14.49 6.80 13.19
C ARG A 58 -13.17 6.11 13.55
N ASP A 59 -13.19 5.21 14.50
CA ASP A 59 -12.08 4.31 14.76
C ASP A 59 -11.81 3.42 13.53
N ARG A 60 -10.56 3.00 13.35
CA ARG A 60 -10.13 2.12 12.26
C ARG A 60 -9.92 0.71 12.79
N PHE A 61 -10.41 -0.29 12.08
CA PHE A 61 -10.23 -1.70 12.41
C PHE A 61 -9.54 -2.45 11.28
N ILE A 62 -8.51 -3.22 11.61
CA ILE A 62 -7.75 -4.03 10.66
C ILE A 62 -7.64 -5.47 11.16
N LEU A 63 -8.19 -6.40 10.41
CA LEU A 63 -7.94 -7.82 10.63
C LEU A 63 -6.63 -8.21 9.96
N SER A 64 -5.49 -8.02 10.66
CA SER A 64 -4.17 -8.38 10.13
C SER A 64 -4.03 -9.87 9.86
N ALA A 65 -4.68 -10.71 10.66
CA ALA A 65 -4.85 -12.14 10.42
C ALA A 65 -5.97 -12.40 9.40
N GLY A 66 -5.82 -11.87 8.19
CA GLY A 66 -6.87 -11.81 7.16
C GLY A 66 -7.44 -13.16 6.72
N HIS A 67 -6.77 -14.29 6.99
CA HIS A 67 -7.33 -15.62 6.77
C HIS A 67 -8.60 -15.87 7.60
N GLY A 68 -8.75 -15.19 8.75
CA GLY A 68 -9.96 -15.24 9.57
C GLY A 68 -11.09 -14.33 9.07
N SER A 69 -11.18 -14.05 7.78
CA SER A 69 -12.09 -13.07 7.14
C SER A 69 -13.55 -13.20 7.57
N MET A 70 -14.05 -14.42 7.82
CA MET A 70 -15.41 -14.62 8.30
C MET A 70 -15.69 -14.01 9.68
N LEU A 71 -14.66 -13.79 10.52
CA LEU A 71 -14.80 -13.01 11.74
C LEU A 71 -15.24 -11.58 11.42
N GLU A 72 -14.52 -10.92 10.52
CA GLU A 72 -14.80 -9.54 10.11
C GLU A 72 -16.14 -9.44 9.38
N TYR A 73 -16.45 -10.35 8.46
CA TYR A 73 -17.72 -10.32 7.73
C TYR A 73 -18.93 -10.55 8.66
N SER A 74 -18.81 -11.43 9.65
CA SER A 74 -19.85 -11.63 10.65
C SER A 74 -20.05 -10.37 11.52
N LEU A 75 -18.98 -9.68 11.89
CA LEU A 75 -19.05 -8.39 12.59
C LEU A 75 -19.68 -7.31 11.72
N LEU A 76 -19.25 -7.16 10.48
CA LEU A 76 -19.81 -6.19 9.52
C LEU A 76 -21.32 -6.42 9.31
N HIS A 77 -21.74 -7.69 9.21
CA HIS A 77 -23.15 -8.04 9.14
C HIS A 77 -23.92 -7.60 10.39
N LEU A 78 -23.45 -8.01 11.56
CA LEU A 78 -24.17 -7.78 12.81
C LEU A 78 -24.15 -6.31 13.24
N PHE A 79 -23.07 -5.57 13.02
CA PHE A 79 -22.96 -4.14 13.32
C PHE A 79 -23.55 -3.22 12.22
N GLY A 80 -24.22 -3.78 11.21
CA GLY A 80 -25.06 -3.02 10.29
C GLY A 80 -24.34 -2.32 9.14
N TYR A 81 -23.21 -2.84 8.70
CA TYR A 81 -22.44 -2.31 7.55
C TYR A 81 -23.02 -2.66 6.18
N GLY A 82 -24.17 -3.28 6.15
CA GLY A 82 -24.93 -3.55 4.94
C GLY A 82 -24.70 -4.93 4.33
N LEU A 83 -23.78 -5.75 4.85
CA LEU A 83 -23.70 -7.16 4.47
C LEU A 83 -24.96 -7.89 4.94
N THR A 84 -25.59 -8.64 4.05
CA THR A 84 -26.78 -9.43 4.32
C THR A 84 -26.42 -10.88 4.66
N ILE A 85 -27.41 -11.63 5.16
CA ILE A 85 -27.25 -13.09 5.37
C ILE A 85 -26.96 -13.82 4.05
N GLU A 86 -27.50 -13.34 2.93
CA GLU A 86 -27.22 -13.91 1.62
C GLU A 86 -25.77 -13.65 1.17
N ASP A 87 -25.20 -12.50 1.51
CA ASP A 87 -23.76 -12.23 1.27
C ASP A 87 -22.89 -13.18 2.09
N ILE A 88 -23.23 -13.42 3.36
CA ILE A 88 -22.54 -14.40 4.23
C ILE A 88 -22.63 -15.81 3.64
N LYS A 89 -23.81 -16.22 3.14
CA LYS A 89 -24.01 -17.53 2.47
C LYS A 89 -23.20 -17.68 1.19
N ASN A 90 -22.84 -16.57 0.55
CA ASN A 90 -22.06 -16.54 -0.69
C ASN A 90 -20.54 -16.38 -0.44
N PHE A 91 -20.07 -16.67 0.77
CA PHE A 91 -18.64 -16.62 1.11
C PHE A 91 -17.79 -17.36 0.07
N ARG A 92 -16.74 -16.69 -0.43
CA ARG A 92 -15.78 -17.20 -1.44
C ARG A 92 -16.41 -17.58 -2.80
N GLN A 93 -17.59 -17.07 -3.12
CA GLN A 93 -18.15 -17.28 -4.46
C GLN A 93 -17.73 -16.15 -5.40
N LEU A 94 -17.67 -16.44 -6.71
CA LEU A 94 -17.30 -15.44 -7.71
C LEU A 94 -18.27 -14.25 -7.68
N GLY A 95 -17.72 -13.03 -7.54
CA GLY A 95 -18.50 -11.80 -7.46
C GLY A 95 -19.18 -11.53 -6.12
N SER A 96 -18.90 -12.34 -5.10
CA SER A 96 -19.44 -12.17 -3.73
C SER A 96 -18.82 -10.98 -3.03
N LEU A 97 -19.59 -10.33 -2.14
CA LEU A 97 -19.11 -9.27 -1.25
C LEU A 97 -18.32 -9.81 -0.04
N THR A 98 -18.15 -11.12 0.07
CA THR A 98 -17.39 -11.81 1.11
C THR A 98 -16.29 -12.67 0.51
N PRO A 99 -15.24 -12.05 -0.06
CA PRO A 99 -14.11 -12.78 -0.67
C PRO A 99 -13.32 -13.58 0.37
N GLY A 100 -12.35 -14.37 -0.09
CA GLY A 100 -11.57 -15.27 0.76
C GLY A 100 -10.77 -14.60 1.87
N HIS A 101 -10.35 -13.38 1.65
CA HIS A 101 -9.66 -12.49 2.59
C HIS A 101 -10.28 -11.09 2.48
N PRO A 102 -10.15 -10.22 3.49
CA PRO A 102 -10.68 -8.86 3.43
C PRO A 102 -10.09 -8.07 2.26
N GLU A 103 -10.93 -7.40 1.49
CA GLU A 103 -10.52 -6.60 0.32
C GLU A 103 -11.04 -5.16 0.45
N TYR A 104 -10.09 -4.22 0.53
CA TYR A 104 -10.33 -2.78 0.56
C TYR A 104 -11.04 -2.32 -0.72
N GLY A 105 -12.07 -1.48 -0.57
CA GLY A 105 -12.85 -0.97 -1.70
C GLY A 105 -13.84 -1.97 -2.31
N HIS A 106 -13.77 -3.27 -1.95
CA HIS A 106 -14.70 -4.30 -2.41
C HIS A 106 -15.79 -4.57 -1.37
N THR A 107 -15.42 -4.86 -0.14
CA THR A 107 -16.36 -5.06 0.97
C THR A 107 -16.48 -3.77 1.78
N LYS A 108 -17.68 -3.23 1.90
CA LYS A 108 -17.92 -2.02 2.71
C LYS A 108 -17.54 -2.26 4.16
N GLY A 109 -16.74 -1.36 4.73
CA GLY A 109 -16.26 -1.43 6.11
C GLY A 109 -14.92 -2.13 6.29
N VAL A 110 -14.37 -2.77 5.25
CA VAL A 110 -13.00 -3.26 5.24
C VAL A 110 -12.04 -2.09 4.99
N GLU A 111 -11.19 -1.79 5.97
CA GLU A 111 -10.28 -0.63 5.93
C GLU A 111 -8.99 -0.91 5.14
N ILE A 112 -8.60 -2.18 4.98
CA ILE A 112 -7.35 -2.60 4.33
C ILE A 112 -7.49 -4.02 3.77
N THR A 113 -6.89 -4.28 2.61
CA THR A 113 -6.74 -5.65 2.09
C THR A 113 -5.68 -6.38 2.88
N THR A 114 -6.06 -7.52 3.47
CA THR A 114 -5.16 -8.41 4.20
C THR A 114 -5.21 -9.84 3.66
N GLY A 115 -4.41 -10.74 4.22
CA GLY A 115 -4.21 -12.10 3.73
C GLY A 115 -2.72 -12.43 3.74
N PRO A 116 -1.83 -11.65 3.08
CA PRO A 116 -0.40 -11.71 3.37
C PRO A 116 -0.13 -11.26 4.81
N LEU A 117 0.36 -12.18 5.64
CA LEU A 117 0.57 -11.96 7.08
C LEU A 117 1.59 -10.82 7.32
N GLY A 118 1.46 -10.13 8.43
CA GLY A 118 2.33 -9.00 8.81
C GLY A 118 2.00 -7.66 8.14
N GLN A 119 1.30 -7.65 7.00
CA GLN A 119 0.96 -6.40 6.30
C GLN A 119 -0.02 -5.53 7.10
N GLY A 120 -1.10 -6.14 7.63
CA GLY A 120 -2.17 -5.41 8.31
C GLY A 120 -1.71 -4.62 9.54
N ILE A 121 -0.83 -5.19 10.38
CA ILE A 121 -0.27 -4.46 11.53
C ILE A 121 0.55 -3.25 11.08
N CYS A 122 1.28 -3.36 9.97
CA CYS A 122 2.04 -2.23 9.41
C CYS A 122 1.11 -1.14 8.87
N ASN A 123 0.02 -1.54 8.21
CA ASN A 123 -1.00 -0.58 7.78
C ASN A 123 -1.65 0.12 8.98
N ALA A 124 -1.88 -0.59 10.10
CA ALA A 124 -2.38 0.00 11.33
C ALA A 124 -1.43 1.05 11.91
N VAL A 125 -0.12 0.79 11.88
CA VAL A 125 0.90 1.81 12.24
C VAL A 125 0.76 3.04 11.36
N GLY A 126 0.61 2.87 10.05
CA GLY A 126 0.41 3.98 9.11
C GLY A 126 -0.85 4.80 9.40
N MET A 127 -1.97 4.14 9.70
CA MET A 127 -3.21 4.84 10.07
C MET A 127 -3.07 5.63 11.37
N ALA A 128 -2.38 5.07 12.37
CA ALA A 128 -2.11 5.78 13.62
C ALA A 128 -1.16 6.97 13.43
N MET A 129 -0.18 6.87 12.51
CA MET A 129 0.66 8.01 12.12
C MET A 129 -0.17 9.11 11.45
N ALA A 130 -1.07 8.75 10.55
CA ALA A 130 -1.96 9.70 9.88
C ALA A 130 -2.88 10.41 10.87
N GLU A 131 -3.50 9.69 11.81
CA GLU A 131 -4.30 10.27 12.88
C GLU A 131 -3.48 11.28 13.68
N SER A 132 -2.28 10.87 14.13
CA SER A 132 -1.42 11.70 14.97
C SER A 132 -1.00 13.02 14.29
N TYR A 133 -0.67 12.96 12.99
CA TYR A 133 -0.34 14.13 12.18
C TYR A 133 -1.55 15.06 12.00
N LEU A 134 -2.71 14.51 11.62
CA LEU A 134 -3.95 15.28 11.41
C LEU A 134 -4.46 15.88 12.73
N ALA A 135 -4.37 15.14 13.84
CA ALA A 135 -4.74 15.63 15.16
C ALA A 135 -3.90 16.85 15.57
N ASN A 136 -2.58 16.77 15.35
CA ASN A 136 -1.69 17.90 15.63
C ASN A 136 -2.04 19.16 14.80
N LYS A 137 -2.40 18.98 13.55
CA LYS A 137 -2.75 20.09 12.64
C LYS A 137 -4.10 20.72 12.99
N PHE A 138 -5.14 19.90 13.20
CA PHE A 138 -6.52 20.35 13.21
C PHE A 138 -7.14 20.48 14.59
N ASN A 139 -6.68 19.75 15.61
CA ASN A 139 -7.25 19.89 16.95
C ASN A 139 -6.90 21.24 17.56
N LYS A 140 -7.84 21.81 18.30
CA LYS A 140 -7.72 23.05 19.05
C LYS A 140 -8.31 22.85 20.43
N ASP A 141 -8.00 23.76 21.36
CA ASP A 141 -8.54 23.72 22.72
C ASP A 141 -10.07 23.57 22.69
N ASN A 142 -10.57 22.53 23.32
CA ASN A 142 -11.97 22.09 23.38
C ASN A 142 -12.54 21.51 22.06
N TYR A 143 -11.75 21.34 21.02
CA TYR A 143 -12.20 20.80 19.74
C TYR A 143 -11.24 19.70 19.25
N ASN A 144 -11.43 18.48 19.73
CA ASN A 144 -10.72 17.30 19.23
C ASN A 144 -11.48 16.71 18.04
N VAL A 145 -11.29 17.31 16.86
CA VAL A 145 -11.99 16.90 15.62
C VAL A 145 -11.35 15.65 14.99
N VAL A 146 -10.10 15.36 15.35
CA VAL A 146 -9.38 14.12 15.00
C VAL A 146 -8.99 13.43 16.31
N ASP A 147 -9.74 12.40 16.69
CA ASP A 147 -9.56 11.72 17.99
C ASP A 147 -10.06 10.28 17.92
N HIS A 148 -9.50 9.50 17.03
CA HIS A 148 -9.87 8.10 16.84
C HIS A 148 -8.69 7.17 17.07
N HIS A 149 -8.99 5.93 17.43
CA HIS A 149 -8.01 4.87 17.60
C HIS A 149 -7.90 4.02 16.34
N THR A 150 -6.74 3.42 16.16
CA THR A 150 -6.54 2.34 15.20
C THR A 150 -6.36 1.03 15.95
N TYR A 151 -7.19 0.03 15.58
CA TYR A 151 -7.17 -1.29 16.17
C TYR A 151 -6.76 -2.34 15.14
N ALA A 152 -5.95 -3.29 15.56
CA ALA A 152 -5.62 -4.44 14.73
C ALA A 152 -5.78 -5.74 15.53
N ILE A 153 -6.26 -6.81 14.86
CA ILE A 153 -6.18 -8.18 15.38
C ILE A 153 -5.09 -8.92 14.62
N VAL A 154 -4.13 -9.46 15.36
CA VAL A 154 -3.00 -10.24 14.83
C VAL A 154 -3.02 -11.66 15.40
N GLY A 155 -2.49 -12.62 14.66
CA GLY A 155 -2.21 -13.97 15.14
C GLY A 155 -0.71 -14.23 15.25
N ASP A 156 -0.33 -15.43 15.71
CA ASP A 156 1.07 -15.87 15.82
C ASP A 156 1.84 -15.66 14.52
N GLY A 157 1.27 -16.05 13.37
CA GLY A 157 1.90 -15.87 12.07
C GLY A 157 2.16 -14.41 11.68
N CYS A 158 1.28 -13.49 12.05
CA CYS A 158 1.53 -12.06 11.82
C CYS A 158 2.78 -11.57 12.57
N LEU A 159 3.00 -12.08 13.78
CA LEU A 159 4.12 -11.67 14.63
C LEU A 159 5.42 -12.42 14.31
N MET A 160 5.35 -13.54 13.58
CA MET A 160 6.53 -14.21 13.01
C MET A 160 7.13 -13.44 11.82
N GLU A 161 6.30 -12.73 11.05
CA GLU A 161 6.75 -11.95 9.90
C GLU A 161 7.70 -10.82 10.31
N GLY A 162 8.86 -10.73 9.66
CA GLY A 162 9.88 -9.71 9.94
C GLY A 162 9.35 -8.29 9.85
N ILE A 163 8.47 -8.01 8.89
CA ILE A 163 7.84 -6.70 8.68
C ILE A 163 7.08 -6.21 9.93
N SER A 164 6.48 -7.12 10.71
CA SER A 164 5.79 -6.75 11.95
C SER A 164 6.76 -6.18 13.00
N GLY A 165 7.98 -6.74 13.07
CA GLY A 165 9.05 -6.23 13.93
C GLY A 165 9.53 -4.84 13.49
N GLU A 166 9.72 -4.63 12.18
CA GLU A 166 10.08 -3.33 11.61
C GLU A 166 9.06 -2.24 12.00
N ALA A 167 7.77 -2.49 11.73
CA ALA A 167 6.71 -1.53 11.99
C ALA A 167 6.46 -1.30 13.48
N SER A 168 6.46 -2.36 14.30
CA SER A 168 6.23 -2.24 15.75
C SER A 168 7.35 -1.49 16.46
N SER A 169 8.61 -1.69 16.04
CA SER A 169 9.75 -0.92 16.51
C SER A 169 9.61 0.57 16.19
N LEU A 170 9.18 0.91 14.97
CA LEU A 170 8.95 2.30 14.59
C LEU A 170 7.76 2.91 15.35
N ALA A 171 6.67 2.17 15.55
CA ALA A 171 5.51 2.64 16.30
C ALA A 171 5.85 2.99 17.76
N GLY A 172 6.71 2.19 18.41
CA GLY A 172 7.23 2.49 19.74
C GLY A 172 8.14 3.71 19.75
N THR A 173 9.03 3.85 18.76
CA THR A 173 9.89 5.04 18.58
C THR A 173 9.07 6.31 18.40
N LEU A 174 7.97 6.23 17.67
CA LEU A 174 7.06 7.35 17.43
C LEU A 174 6.00 7.54 18.53
N GLU A 175 5.98 6.72 19.58
CA GLU A 175 5.02 6.85 20.69
C GLU A 175 3.55 6.99 20.19
N LEU A 176 3.09 6.05 19.37
CA LEU A 176 1.74 6.10 18.77
C LEU A 176 0.67 5.58 19.75
N GLY A 177 0.32 6.35 20.78
CA GLY A 177 -0.55 5.95 21.88
C GLY A 177 -1.98 5.53 21.47
N LYS A 178 -2.46 5.93 20.30
CA LYS A 178 -3.79 5.53 19.80
C LYS A 178 -3.77 4.26 18.93
N LEU A 179 -2.64 3.57 18.85
CA LEU A 179 -2.52 2.26 18.22
C LEU A 179 -2.70 1.16 19.27
N ILE A 180 -3.73 0.34 19.10
CA ILE A 180 -4.04 -0.79 20.00
C ILE A 180 -4.11 -2.07 19.19
N VAL A 181 -3.22 -3.02 19.48
CA VAL A 181 -3.14 -4.32 18.80
C VAL A 181 -3.58 -5.43 19.74
N LEU A 182 -4.55 -6.23 19.34
CA LEU A 182 -4.99 -7.42 20.06
C LEU A 182 -4.35 -8.66 19.42
N TYR A 183 -3.59 -9.39 20.21
CA TYR A 183 -2.91 -10.60 19.75
C TYR A 183 -3.69 -11.85 20.16
N ASP A 184 -4.21 -12.57 19.17
CA ASP A 184 -4.80 -13.91 19.31
C ASP A 184 -3.67 -14.92 19.60
N SER A 185 -3.34 -15.07 20.87
CA SER A 185 -2.29 -15.98 21.34
C SER A 185 -2.88 -17.37 21.61
N ASN A 186 -2.98 -18.18 20.57
CA ASN A 186 -3.58 -19.51 20.66
C ASN A 186 -2.54 -20.65 20.54
N ASN A 187 -1.28 -20.34 20.25
CA ASN A 187 -0.13 -21.26 20.11
C ASN A 187 -0.29 -22.29 18.97
N ILE A 188 -1.12 -22.03 17.98
CA ILE A 188 -1.36 -22.93 16.85
C ILE A 188 -1.15 -22.22 15.52
N SER A 189 -0.37 -22.83 14.65
CA SER A 189 -0.24 -22.50 13.24
C SER A 189 -0.81 -23.63 12.37
N ILE A 190 -0.74 -23.47 11.04
CA ILE A 190 -1.22 -24.50 10.11
C ILE A 190 -0.43 -25.81 10.24
N GLU A 191 0.86 -25.74 10.58
CA GLU A 191 1.74 -26.90 10.74
C GLU A 191 1.61 -27.60 12.10
N GLY A 192 1.02 -26.92 13.10
CA GLY A 192 0.90 -27.49 14.44
C GLY A 192 1.07 -26.46 15.56
N ASN A 193 1.64 -26.93 16.68
CA ASN A 193 1.97 -26.05 17.79
C ASN A 193 3.11 -25.09 17.39
N THR A 194 2.98 -23.81 17.76
CA THR A 194 3.99 -22.78 17.43
C THR A 194 5.38 -23.06 18.01
N ASP A 195 5.50 -23.91 19.04
CA ASP A 195 6.79 -24.28 19.64
C ASP A 195 7.80 -24.89 18.65
N ILE A 196 7.33 -25.36 17.50
CA ILE A 196 8.21 -25.87 16.44
C ILE A 196 9.00 -24.76 15.72
N ALA A 197 8.47 -23.53 15.70
CA ALA A 197 9.06 -22.43 14.94
C ALA A 197 9.07 -21.07 15.68
N PHE A 198 8.32 -20.92 16.78
CA PHE A 198 8.09 -19.62 17.43
C PHE A 198 8.00 -19.77 18.95
N ARG A 199 9.14 -19.62 19.63
CA ARG A 199 9.29 -19.78 21.10
C ARG A 199 9.68 -18.49 21.81
N GLU A 200 9.69 -17.38 21.13
CA GLU A 200 10.07 -16.11 21.73
C GLU A 200 9.04 -15.62 22.77
N ASP A 201 9.49 -14.78 23.70
CA ASP A 201 8.63 -14.03 24.61
C ASP A 201 8.17 -12.75 23.92
N VAL A 202 7.00 -12.82 23.22
CA VAL A 202 6.41 -11.69 22.50
C VAL A 202 6.18 -10.50 23.44
N ALA A 203 5.80 -10.73 24.70
CA ALA A 203 5.61 -9.63 25.65
C ALA A 203 6.89 -8.83 25.83
N LYS A 204 8.01 -9.50 26.12
CA LYS A 204 9.31 -8.82 26.28
C LYS A 204 9.80 -8.15 25.01
N ARG A 205 9.55 -8.75 23.85
CA ARG A 205 9.87 -8.12 22.55
C ARG A 205 9.16 -6.79 22.39
N TYR A 206 7.85 -6.74 22.63
CA TYR A 206 7.06 -5.51 22.50
C TYR A 206 7.37 -4.50 23.62
N GLU A 207 7.63 -4.95 24.86
CA GLU A 207 8.15 -4.09 25.92
C GLU A 207 9.48 -3.43 25.51
N ALA A 208 10.39 -4.18 24.86
CA ALA A 208 11.65 -3.65 24.34
C ALA A 208 11.47 -2.66 23.17
N TYR A 209 10.37 -2.77 22.40
CA TYR A 209 10.00 -1.75 21.41
C TYR A 209 9.41 -0.48 22.03
N GLY A 210 9.16 -0.45 23.35
CA GLY A 210 8.56 0.70 24.04
C GLY A 210 7.04 0.67 24.11
N TRP A 211 6.39 -0.46 23.82
CA TRP A 211 4.94 -0.63 23.91
C TRP A 211 4.47 -0.88 25.35
N GLN A 212 3.24 -0.47 25.66
CA GLN A 212 2.48 -1.04 26.77
C GLN A 212 2.07 -2.47 26.39
N VAL A 213 2.22 -3.43 27.33
CA VAL A 213 1.81 -4.82 27.12
C VAL A 213 0.85 -5.24 28.21
N LEU A 214 -0.38 -5.58 27.82
CA LEU A 214 -1.43 -6.10 28.69
C LEU A 214 -1.67 -7.58 28.41
N LYS A 215 -2.12 -8.35 29.42
CA LYS A 215 -2.36 -9.79 29.30
C LYS A 215 -3.75 -10.15 29.76
N VAL A 216 -4.47 -10.87 28.93
CA VAL A 216 -5.77 -11.47 29.19
C VAL A 216 -5.61 -12.98 29.18
N SER A 217 -5.85 -13.62 30.32
CA SER A 217 -5.61 -15.06 30.50
C SER A 217 -6.71 -15.97 29.94
N ASP A 218 -7.91 -15.43 29.71
CA ASP A 218 -9.04 -16.12 29.09
C ASP A 218 -9.71 -15.21 28.05
N GLY A 219 -9.56 -15.57 26.78
CA GLY A 219 -10.12 -14.83 25.65
C GLY A 219 -11.65 -14.95 25.50
N ASN A 220 -12.33 -15.68 26.40
CA ASN A 220 -13.78 -15.70 26.48
C ASN A 220 -14.34 -14.85 27.64
N ASP A 221 -13.48 -14.33 28.51
CA ASP A 221 -13.89 -13.42 29.57
C ASP A 221 -14.00 -11.98 29.03
N ILE A 222 -15.22 -11.63 28.59
CA ILE A 222 -15.51 -10.33 27.99
C ILE A 222 -15.32 -9.15 28.97
N ASP A 223 -15.40 -9.37 30.28
CA ASP A 223 -15.16 -8.34 31.29
C ASP A 223 -13.68 -8.00 31.41
N VAL A 224 -12.82 -9.01 31.43
CA VAL A 224 -11.37 -8.83 31.49
C VAL A 224 -10.86 -8.21 30.17
N ILE A 225 -11.39 -8.66 29.02
CA ILE A 225 -11.06 -8.06 27.71
C ILE A 225 -11.49 -6.60 27.67
N SER A 226 -12.73 -6.31 28.10
CA SER A 226 -13.28 -4.95 28.16
C SER A 226 -12.41 -4.02 28.99
N LYS A 227 -11.97 -4.48 30.17
CA LYS A 227 -11.09 -3.73 31.07
C LYS A 227 -9.72 -3.49 30.42
N ALA A 228 -9.13 -4.48 29.77
CA ALA A 228 -7.84 -4.34 29.09
C ALA A 228 -7.93 -3.32 27.93
N ILE A 229 -9.03 -3.29 27.18
CA ILE A 229 -9.27 -2.28 26.14
C ILE A 229 -9.39 -0.88 26.75
N ASP A 230 -10.09 -0.73 27.89
CA ASP A 230 -10.21 0.57 28.56
C ASP A 230 -8.84 1.06 29.09
N GLU A 231 -8.03 0.15 29.64
CA GLU A 231 -6.66 0.44 30.08
C GLU A 231 -5.76 0.85 28.91
N ALA A 232 -5.88 0.16 27.77
CA ALA A 232 -5.19 0.51 26.54
C ALA A 232 -5.59 1.89 26.00
N LYS A 233 -6.87 2.23 26.03
CA LYS A 233 -7.37 3.56 25.60
C LYS A 233 -6.96 4.69 26.54
N ALA A 234 -6.66 4.38 27.79
CA ALA A 234 -6.16 5.37 28.76
C ALA A 234 -4.66 5.66 28.62
N GLU A 235 -3.90 4.79 27.93
CA GLU A 235 -2.51 5.03 27.57
C GLU A 235 -2.45 5.93 26.33
N VAL A 236 -1.90 7.13 26.49
CA VAL A 236 -1.92 8.15 25.42
C VAL A 236 -0.55 8.34 24.74
N VAL A 237 0.50 7.73 25.29
CA VAL A 237 1.86 7.86 24.79
C VAL A 237 2.30 6.61 24.06
N LYS A 238 2.17 5.44 24.68
CA LYS A 238 2.71 4.19 24.15
C LYS A 238 1.66 3.44 23.33
N PRO A 239 2.02 2.90 22.17
CA PRO A 239 1.14 1.90 21.53
C PRO A 239 0.95 0.70 22.46
N THR A 240 -0.20 0.04 22.37
CA THR A 240 -0.54 -1.06 23.28
C THR A 240 -0.71 -2.39 22.54
N LEU A 241 -0.05 -3.43 23.06
CA LEU A 241 -0.31 -4.82 22.71
C LEU A 241 -1.12 -5.51 23.82
N ILE A 242 -2.32 -5.99 23.51
CA ILE A 242 -3.11 -6.82 24.41
C ILE A 242 -2.95 -8.29 23.99
N ILE A 243 -2.22 -9.08 24.77
CA ILE A 243 -2.03 -10.51 24.53
C ILE A 243 -3.24 -11.26 25.11
N VAL A 244 -4.07 -11.78 24.23
CA VAL A 244 -5.30 -12.48 24.62
C VAL A 244 -5.10 -13.99 24.42
N LYS A 245 -5.17 -14.75 25.51
CA LYS A 245 -5.05 -16.21 25.46
C LYS A 245 -6.35 -16.83 24.94
N ASN A 246 -6.35 -17.24 23.69
CA ASN A 246 -7.50 -17.85 23.02
C ASN A 246 -7.31 -19.37 22.82
N VAL A 247 -8.41 -20.02 22.48
CA VAL A 247 -8.41 -21.42 22.04
C VAL A 247 -8.92 -21.46 20.61
N ILE A 248 -8.02 -21.80 19.66
CA ILE A 248 -8.40 -21.92 18.26
C ILE A 248 -9.56 -22.92 18.09
N GLY A 249 -10.55 -22.59 17.26
CA GLY A 249 -11.70 -23.46 17.02
C GLY A 249 -12.60 -23.66 18.25
N PHE A 250 -12.64 -22.67 19.14
CA PHE A 250 -13.43 -22.72 20.38
C PHE A 250 -14.88 -23.12 20.14
N GLY A 251 -15.40 -23.95 21.01
CA GLY A 251 -16.76 -24.46 20.95
C GLY A 251 -16.94 -25.73 20.12
N CYS A 252 -15.95 -26.12 19.30
CA CYS A 252 -15.97 -27.38 18.55
C CYS A 252 -15.24 -28.51 19.31
N PRO A 253 -15.93 -29.44 19.98
CA PRO A 253 -15.32 -30.34 20.96
C PRO A 253 -14.19 -31.21 20.41
N SER A 254 -14.27 -31.61 19.14
CA SER A 254 -13.29 -32.51 18.49
C SER A 254 -12.08 -31.76 17.91
N LYS A 255 -12.22 -30.45 17.60
CA LYS A 255 -11.27 -29.66 16.82
C LYS A 255 -10.61 -28.53 17.63
N GLN A 256 -11.25 -28.01 18.68
CA GLN A 256 -10.70 -26.90 19.47
C GLN A 256 -9.30 -27.20 20.01
N GLY A 257 -8.40 -26.20 19.95
CA GLY A 257 -7.02 -26.33 20.40
C GLY A 257 -6.12 -27.14 19.47
N LYS A 258 -6.58 -27.52 18.27
CA LYS A 258 -5.83 -28.34 17.31
C LYS A 258 -5.58 -27.59 16.00
N ALA A 259 -4.46 -27.88 15.34
CA ALA A 259 -4.12 -27.35 14.02
C ALA A 259 -5.17 -27.69 12.95
N SER A 260 -5.89 -28.82 13.11
CA SER A 260 -6.98 -29.21 12.20
C SER A 260 -8.22 -28.28 12.25
N ALA A 261 -8.26 -27.30 13.16
CA ALA A 261 -9.25 -26.23 13.14
C ALA A 261 -8.76 -24.98 12.38
N HIS A 262 -7.47 -24.90 12.03
CA HIS A 262 -6.88 -23.68 11.50
C HIS A 262 -7.44 -23.31 10.12
N GLY A 263 -7.23 -24.13 9.10
CA GLY A 263 -7.40 -23.77 7.69
C GLY A 263 -8.33 -24.67 6.88
N GLU A 264 -9.10 -25.53 7.52
CA GLU A 264 -10.01 -26.47 6.86
C GLU A 264 -11.43 -26.36 7.41
N PRO A 265 -12.48 -26.57 6.59
CA PRO A 265 -13.84 -26.71 7.07
C PRO A 265 -13.93 -27.73 8.20
N LEU A 266 -14.76 -27.43 9.19
CA LEU A 266 -14.89 -28.32 10.36
C LEU A 266 -15.52 -29.68 10.02
N GLY A 267 -16.40 -29.71 9.01
CA GLY A 267 -17.24 -30.85 8.66
C GLY A 267 -18.60 -30.79 9.36
N THR A 268 -19.63 -31.27 8.69
CA THR A 268 -21.04 -31.16 9.12
C THR A 268 -21.28 -31.71 10.53
N ASP A 269 -20.71 -32.90 10.86
CA ASP A 269 -20.89 -33.51 12.18
C ASP A 269 -20.23 -32.68 13.28
N ASN A 270 -19.08 -32.08 13.01
CA ASN A 270 -18.39 -31.22 13.97
C ASN A 270 -19.11 -29.89 14.18
N ILE A 271 -19.73 -29.31 13.13
CA ILE A 271 -20.55 -28.11 13.25
C ILE A 271 -21.79 -28.41 14.06
N ARG A 272 -22.42 -29.55 13.85
CA ARG A 272 -23.56 -29.99 14.66
C ARG A 272 -23.17 -30.10 16.14
N ALA A 273 -22.08 -30.80 16.44
CA ALA A 273 -21.56 -30.91 17.80
C ALA A 273 -21.17 -29.55 18.42
N MET A 274 -20.64 -28.64 17.61
CA MET A 274 -20.34 -27.26 18.02
C MET A 274 -21.63 -26.49 18.37
N LYS A 275 -22.65 -26.54 17.51
CA LYS A 275 -23.96 -25.91 17.77
C LYS A 275 -24.60 -26.46 19.05
N GLU A 276 -24.58 -27.78 19.26
CA GLU A 276 -25.06 -28.42 20.49
C GLU A 276 -24.28 -27.93 21.71
N ASN A 277 -22.96 -27.90 21.66
CA ASN A 277 -22.10 -27.46 22.76
C ASN A 277 -22.31 -25.96 23.11
N LEU A 278 -22.61 -25.13 22.13
CA LEU A 278 -22.89 -23.70 22.30
C LEU A 278 -24.36 -23.43 22.68
N GLY A 279 -25.21 -24.46 22.81
CA GLY A 279 -26.66 -24.31 23.06
C GLY A 279 -27.40 -23.65 21.89
N TRP A 280 -26.87 -23.80 20.66
CA TRP A 280 -27.44 -23.18 19.47
C TRP A 280 -28.42 -24.09 18.74
N LYS A 281 -29.40 -23.49 18.05
CA LYS A 281 -30.37 -24.21 17.23
C LYS A 281 -29.65 -24.90 16.06
N LEU A 282 -29.93 -26.18 15.81
CA LEU A 282 -29.27 -26.99 14.79
C LEU A 282 -29.69 -26.59 13.36
N GLU A 283 -30.96 -26.30 13.17
CA GLU A 283 -31.58 -25.99 11.87
C GLU A 283 -32.49 -24.76 11.97
N PRO A 284 -32.59 -23.94 10.92
CA PRO A 284 -31.82 -24.03 9.68
C PRO A 284 -30.37 -23.51 9.87
N ASP A 285 -29.45 -23.85 8.95
CA ASP A 285 -28.16 -23.20 8.88
C ASP A 285 -28.32 -21.68 8.67
N PHE A 286 -27.31 -20.91 9.10
CA PHE A 286 -27.33 -19.44 9.10
C PHE A 286 -28.48 -18.82 9.95
N TYR A 287 -29.01 -19.59 10.91
CA TYR A 287 -29.99 -19.05 11.84
C TYR A 287 -29.34 -18.06 12.81
N VAL A 288 -29.93 -16.89 12.92
CA VAL A 288 -29.58 -15.88 13.93
C VAL A 288 -30.87 -15.53 14.67
N PRO A 289 -30.90 -15.66 16.00
CA PRO A 289 -32.06 -15.27 16.81
C PRO A 289 -32.40 -13.78 16.68
N ASP A 290 -33.67 -13.42 16.73
CA ASP A 290 -34.12 -12.02 16.69
C ASP A 290 -33.58 -11.21 17.86
N GLU A 291 -33.33 -11.86 19.00
CA GLU A 291 -32.71 -11.26 20.18
C GLU A 291 -31.28 -10.77 19.90
N VAL A 292 -30.52 -11.46 19.03
CA VAL A 292 -29.21 -11.02 18.59
C VAL A 292 -29.34 -9.73 17.81
N TYR A 293 -30.22 -9.68 16.81
CA TYR A 293 -30.41 -8.44 16.02
C TYR A 293 -30.91 -7.28 16.89
N SER A 294 -31.76 -7.59 17.89
CA SER A 294 -32.25 -6.58 18.84
C SER A 294 -31.09 -6.03 19.69
N ASN A 295 -30.22 -6.91 20.22
CA ASN A 295 -29.01 -6.51 20.96
C ASN A 295 -28.07 -5.68 20.11
N MET A 296 -27.77 -6.16 18.88
CA MET A 296 -26.87 -5.46 17.97
C MET A 296 -27.39 -4.09 17.53
N ASN A 297 -28.71 -3.93 17.42
CA ASN A 297 -29.31 -2.64 17.09
C ASN A 297 -29.07 -1.57 18.17
N GLU A 298 -28.90 -1.95 19.44
CA GLU A 298 -28.52 -0.99 20.49
C GLU A 298 -27.09 -0.47 20.26
N TYR A 299 -26.13 -1.35 19.92
CA TYR A 299 -24.76 -0.92 19.55
C TYR A 299 -24.74 -0.04 18.30
N ILE A 300 -25.58 -0.35 17.29
CA ILE A 300 -25.71 0.49 16.09
C ILE A 300 -26.23 1.89 16.46
N LYS A 301 -27.23 1.98 17.34
CA LYS A 301 -27.74 3.28 17.82
C LYS A 301 -26.69 4.06 18.60
N GLU A 302 -25.92 3.37 19.46
CA GLU A 302 -24.81 4.01 20.18
C GLU A 302 -23.77 4.59 19.20
N GLY A 303 -23.40 3.85 18.16
CA GLY A 303 -22.52 4.32 17.10
C GLY A 303 -23.05 5.56 16.37
N GLN A 304 -24.35 5.55 16.03
CA GLN A 304 -25.02 6.72 15.43
C GLN A 304 -24.99 7.94 16.36
N ALA A 305 -25.23 7.74 17.67
CA ALA A 305 -25.18 8.83 18.65
C ALA A 305 -23.78 9.41 18.84
N LYS A 306 -22.73 8.57 18.77
CA LYS A 306 -21.33 9.01 18.81
C LYS A 306 -20.99 9.87 17.58
N GLU A 307 -21.42 9.44 16.41
CA GLU A 307 -21.24 10.24 15.17
C GLU A 307 -22.02 11.56 15.24
N GLU A 308 -23.28 11.57 15.69
CA GLU A 308 -24.07 12.79 15.86
C GLU A 308 -23.38 13.77 16.82
N SER A 309 -22.81 13.26 17.91
CA SER A 309 -22.03 14.08 18.86
C SER A 309 -20.81 14.72 18.17
N TRP A 310 -20.09 13.94 17.37
CA TRP A 310 -18.95 14.47 16.60
C TRP A 310 -19.39 15.49 15.54
N ASN A 311 -20.50 15.25 14.84
CA ASN A 311 -21.03 16.19 13.85
C ASN A 311 -21.41 17.55 14.51
N ASN A 312 -21.94 17.52 15.72
CA ASN A 312 -22.23 18.73 16.49
C ASN A 312 -20.93 19.45 16.88
N LEU A 313 -19.93 18.72 17.39
CA LEU A 313 -18.61 19.27 17.69
C LEU A 313 -17.97 19.91 16.45
N PHE A 314 -18.01 19.22 15.31
CA PHE A 314 -17.43 19.71 14.07
C PHE A 314 -18.16 20.95 13.53
N LYS A 315 -19.48 21.03 13.72
CA LYS A 315 -20.26 22.23 13.41
C LYS A 315 -19.85 23.44 14.28
N GLU A 316 -19.60 23.23 15.57
CA GLU A 316 -19.09 24.27 16.45
C GLU A 316 -17.66 24.67 16.06
N TYR A 317 -16.81 23.70 15.72
CA TYR A 317 -15.47 23.92 15.20
C TYR A 317 -15.49 24.79 13.93
N LYS A 318 -16.38 24.52 12.97
CA LYS A 318 -16.56 25.34 11.77
C LYS A 318 -16.89 26.79 12.07
N ASN A 319 -17.65 27.05 13.12
CA ASN A 319 -17.97 28.41 13.54
C ASN A 319 -16.77 29.11 14.21
N ALA A 320 -15.99 28.36 14.98
CA ALA A 320 -14.83 28.89 15.71
C ALA A 320 -13.57 29.03 14.84
N TYR A 321 -13.36 28.10 13.91
CA TYR A 321 -12.15 27.99 13.07
C TYR A 321 -12.51 27.68 11.61
N PRO A 322 -13.22 28.60 10.89
CA PRO A 322 -13.78 28.32 9.56
C PRO A 322 -12.71 27.97 8.51
N GLU A 323 -11.53 28.58 8.57
CA GLU A 323 -10.44 28.32 7.63
C GLU A 323 -9.86 26.93 7.83
N LEU A 324 -9.58 26.54 9.08
CA LEU A 324 -9.07 25.20 9.40
C LEU A 324 -10.10 24.11 9.09
N ALA A 325 -11.36 24.36 9.32
CA ALA A 325 -12.41 23.41 8.98
C ALA A 325 -12.53 23.21 7.47
N SER A 326 -12.41 24.29 6.68
CA SER A 326 -12.37 24.21 5.22
C SER A 326 -11.13 23.43 4.73
N GLU A 327 -9.96 23.70 5.32
CA GLU A 327 -8.72 22.98 5.01
C GLU A 327 -8.84 21.48 5.36
N TYR A 328 -9.45 21.15 6.50
CA TYR A 328 -9.69 19.76 6.89
C TYR A 328 -10.59 19.03 5.88
N GLU A 329 -11.71 19.64 5.49
CA GLU A 329 -12.61 19.06 4.48
C GLU A 329 -11.93 18.90 3.12
N GLU A 330 -11.09 19.85 2.72
CA GLU A 330 -10.29 19.78 1.50
C GLU A 330 -9.31 18.59 1.56
N TRP A 331 -8.53 18.47 2.64
CA TRP A 331 -7.59 17.36 2.81
C TRP A 331 -8.29 16.00 2.79
N MET A 332 -9.39 15.87 3.54
CA MET A 332 -10.16 14.63 3.59
C MET A 332 -10.86 14.31 2.27
N SER A 333 -11.04 15.27 1.38
CA SER A 333 -11.59 15.03 0.04
C SER A 333 -10.61 14.33 -0.91
N GLY A 334 -9.32 14.29 -0.57
CA GLY A 334 -8.25 13.75 -1.41
C GLY A 334 -7.98 14.53 -2.70
N LYS A 335 -8.58 15.72 -2.86
CA LYS A 335 -8.40 16.56 -4.05
C LYS A 335 -7.08 17.32 -3.99
N VAL A 336 -6.39 17.40 -5.12
CA VAL A 336 -5.19 18.20 -5.31
C VAL A 336 -5.50 19.41 -6.19
N ASN A 337 -4.90 20.55 -5.87
CA ASN A 337 -5.01 21.75 -6.70
C ASN A 337 -4.23 21.59 -8.01
N VAL A 338 -4.90 21.07 -9.03
CA VAL A 338 -4.29 20.80 -10.35
C VAL A 338 -3.86 22.10 -11.04
N GLU A 339 -4.58 23.21 -10.85
CA GLU A 339 -4.27 24.50 -11.48
C GLU A 339 -2.88 25.01 -11.06
N ALA A 340 -2.51 24.83 -9.79
CA ALA A 340 -1.18 25.21 -9.31
C ALA A 340 -0.06 24.37 -9.94
N LEU A 341 -0.34 23.10 -10.29
CA LEU A 341 0.61 22.21 -10.98
C LEU A 341 0.81 22.53 -12.46
N GLU A 342 -0.08 23.34 -13.05
CA GLU A 342 0.04 23.81 -14.43
C GLU A 342 0.99 25.03 -14.58
N SER A 343 1.49 25.57 -13.47
CA SER A 343 2.36 26.74 -13.45
C SER A 343 3.66 26.50 -14.23
N GLU A 344 4.18 27.54 -14.90
CA GLU A 344 5.47 27.46 -15.60
C GLU A 344 6.61 27.05 -14.65
N GLU A 345 6.58 27.50 -13.41
CA GLU A 345 7.57 27.19 -12.39
C GLU A 345 7.67 25.68 -12.11
N PHE A 346 6.53 24.98 -12.04
CA PHE A 346 6.51 23.53 -11.83
C PHE A 346 7.24 22.76 -12.94
N TRP A 347 7.15 23.24 -14.20
CA TRP A 347 7.68 22.57 -15.40
C TRP A 347 9.05 23.09 -15.84
N SER A 348 9.58 24.17 -15.22
CA SER A 348 10.81 24.82 -15.69
C SER A 348 12.07 24.25 -15.06
N PHE A 349 13.02 23.89 -15.93
CA PHE A 349 14.38 23.46 -15.58
C PHE A 349 15.36 24.07 -16.57
N ASP A 350 16.56 24.43 -16.09
CA ASP A 350 17.56 25.22 -16.84
C ASP A 350 18.88 24.50 -17.06
N LYS A 351 19.05 23.29 -16.50
CA LYS A 351 20.33 22.56 -16.57
C LYS A 351 20.18 21.05 -16.55
N SER A 352 21.21 20.36 -17.02
CA SER A 352 21.38 18.93 -16.93
C SER A 352 21.68 18.51 -15.50
N ILE A 353 20.79 17.72 -14.89
CA ILE A 353 20.94 17.17 -13.55
C ILE A 353 20.41 15.72 -13.50
N ALA A 354 20.77 14.99 -12.46
CA ALA A 354 20.21 13.65 -12.22
C ALA A 354 18.70 13.72 -11.96
N THR A 355 17.93 12.74 -12.46
CA THR A 355 16.48 12.76 -12.26
C THR A 355 16.07 12.62 -10.78
N ARG A 356 16.90 12.00 -9.91
CA ARG A 356 16.71 12.08 -8.45
C ARG A 356 16.81 13.51 -7.90
N GLN A 357 17.70 14.36 -8.47
CA GLN A 357 17.80 15.77 -8.07
C GLN A 357 16.60 16.57 -8.56
N SER A 358 16.16 16.32 -9.80
CA SER A 358 14.92 16.91 -10.32
C SER A 358 13.72 16.55 -9.45
N SER A 359 13.63 15.29 -9.05
CA SER A 359 12.59 14.80 -8.13
C SER A 359 12.64 15.52 -6.79
N GLY A 360 13.83 15.74 -6.22
CA GLY A 360 13.98 16.50 -4.98
C GLY A 360 13.52 17.95 -5.10
N MET A 361 13.84 18.63 -6.23
CA MET A 361 13.31 19.96 -6.52
C MET A 361 11.78 19.95 -6.62
N LEU A 362 11.23 18.94 -7.29
CA LEU A 362 9.77 18.79 -7.45
C LEU A 362 9.06 18.48 -6.14
N ILE A 363 9.62 17.64 -5.26
CA ILE A 363 9.09 17.40 -3.92
C ILE A 363 8.98 18.73 -3.15
N ASN A 364 9.99 19.60 -3.23
CA ASN A 364 9.96 20.90 -2.57
C ASN A 364 8.93 21.86 -3.20
N ARG A 365 8.78 21.89 -4.53
CA ARG A 365 7.69 22.62 -5.20
C ARG A 365 6.30 22.08 -4.81
N LEU A 366 6.16 20.76 -4.74
CA LEU A 366 4.92 20.10 -4.33
C LEU A 366 4.60 20.37 -2.86
N ALA A 367 5.59 20.47 -1.97
CA ALA A 367 5.37 20.81 -0.58
C ALA A 367 4.74 22.20 -0.39
N GLU A 368 4.96 23.13 -1.31
CA GLU A 368 4.30 24.45 -1.31
C GLU A 368 2.87 24.40 -1.87
N ILE A 369 2.62 23.50 -2.84
CA ILE A 369 1.32 23.37 -3.53
C ILE A 369 0.37 22.44 -2.78
N ILE A 370 0.89 21.37 -2.16
CA ILE A 370 0.14 20.29 -1.51
C ILE A 370 0.47 20.30 -0.01
N PRO A 371 -0.29 21.02 0.81
CA PRO A 371 0.03 21.18 2.23
C PRO A 371 0.00 19.89 3.03
N ASN A 372 -0.75 18.88 2.58
CA ASN A 372 -0.85 17.54 3.18
C ASN A 372 0.08 16.50 2.53
N LEU A 373 1.10 16.92 1.78
CA LEU A 373 2.16 16.03 1.30
C LEU A 373 3.04 15.61 2.48
N ILE A 374 3.22 14.30 2.64
CA ILE A 374 4.03 13.70 3.70
C ILE A 374 4.77 12.46 3.17
N GLY A 375 6.01 12.28 3.57
CA GLY A 375 6.76 11.10 3.13
C GLY A 375 8.21 11.12 3.58
N GLY A 376 9.00 10.15 3.13
CA GLY A 376 10.39 10.03 3.52
C GLY A 376 11.07 8.79 2.96
N SER A 377 12.22 8.43 3.52
CA SER A 377 13.06 7.34 3.02
C SER A 377 13.40 6.31 4.10
N ALA A 378 13.79 5.11 3.63
CA ALA A 378 14.42 4.09 4.46
C ALA A 378 15.91 4.42 4.68
N ASP A 379 16.18 5.42 5.52
CA ASP A 379 17.53 5.91 5.89
C ASP A 379 18.39 6.43 4.71
N LEU A 380 17.76 6.80 3.60
CA LEU A 380 18.46 7.21 2.36
C LEU A 380 18.08 8.61 1.86
N ALA A 381 17.38 9.42 2.67
CA ALA A 381 16.88 10.72 2.23
C ALA A 381 17.94 11.65 1.61
N PRO A 382 19.18 11.77 2.14
CA PRO A 382 20.21 12.59 1.52
C PRO A 382 20.63 12.11 0.12
N SER A 383 20.64 10.79 -0.11
CA SER A 383 20.99 10.18 -1.40
C SER A 383 19.81 10.22 -2.38
N ASN A 384 18.61 9.93 -1.92
CA ASN A 384 17.38 9.92 -2.71
C ASN A 384 16.86 11.32 -3.03
N LYS A 385 17.33 12.36 -2.29
CA LYS A 385 16.86 13.75 -2.39
C LYS A 385 15.36 13.89 -2.07
N THR A 386 14.92 13.31 -0.96
CA THR A 386 13.50 13.20 -0.63
C THR A 386 13.05 14.04 0.57
N ASN A 387 13.92 14.91 1.10
CA ASN A 387 13.53 15.84 2.14
C ASN A 387 12.77 17.04 1.57
N MET A 388 11.74 17.44 2.27
CA MET A 388 11.05 18.73 2.11
C MET A 388 11.75 19.76 3.00
N ASP A 389 12.51 20.66 2.40
CA ASP A 389 13.39 21.60 3.11
C ASP A 389 12.60 22.59 4.01
N SER A 390 11.38 22.95 3.63
CA SER A 390 10.49 23.83 4.38
C SER A 390 9.67 23.12 5.46
N ARG A 391 9.78 21.79 5.59
CA ARG A 391 8.99 20.98 6.51
C ARG A 391 9.89 20.32 7.54
N GLY A 392 9.46 20.30 8.81
CA GLY A 392 10.17 19.61 9.88
C GLY A 392 10.08 18.08 9.80
N ASP A 393 10.78 17.43 10.73
CA ASP A 393 10.76 15.97 10.88
C ASP A 393 9.57 15.56 11.76
N PHE A 394 8.84 14.53 11.34
CA PHE A 394 7.79 13.91 12.14
C PHE A 394 8.43 13.00 13.20
N SER A 395 8.20 13.31 14.46
CA SER A 395 8.76 12.57 15.60
C SER A 395 7.77 12.40 16.75
N ALA A 396 8.17 11.74 17.83
CA ALA A 396 7.37 11.64 19.05
C ALA A 396 7.17 13.02 19.70
N GLU A 397 8.15 13.89 19.63
CA GLU A 397 8.16 15.22 20.25
C GLU A 397 7.50 16.28 19.36
N ASP A 398 7.53 16.09 18.03
CA ASP A 398 6.95 17.04 17.06
C ASP A 398 6.17 16.31 15.95
N ARG A 399 4.85 16.44 16.02
CA ARG A 399 3.91 15.87 15.04
C ARG A 399 3.63 16.80 13.86
N SER A 400 4.20 18.00 13.83
CA SER A 400 3.97 18.98 12.77
C SER A 400 4.83 18.74 11.53
N GLY A 401 5.91 17.99 11.67
CA GLY A 401 6.83 17.65 10.58
C GLY A 401 6.21 16.73 9.54
N SER A 402 6.63 16.88 8.29
CA SER A 402 6.17 16.04 7.16
C SER A 402 7.26 15.14 6.59
N ASN A 403 8.52 15.30 7.06
CA ASN A 403 9.60 14.37 6.71
C ASN A 403 9.56 13.15 7.62
N LEU A 404 9.35 11.97 7.04
CA LEU A 404 9.28 10.70 7.75
C LEU A 404 10.63 9.97 7.70
N HIS A 405 11.07 9.46 8.86
CA HIS A 405 12.29 8.68 8.97
C HIS A 405 11.95 7.23 9.30
N PHE A 406 11.89 6.39 8.27
CA PHE A 406 11.53 4.97 8.44
C PHE A 406 12.68 4.12 8.98
N GLY A 407 13.94 4.61 8.87
CA GLY A 407 15.14 3.80 9.11
C GLY A 407 15.28 2.70 8.04
N VAL A 408 16.18 1.77 8.22
CA VAL A 408 16.39 0.64 7.28
C VAL A 408 15.27 -0.39 7.45
N ARG A 409 14.08 -0.06 6.90
CA ARG A 409 12.83 -0.83 7.03
C ARG A 409 11.98 -0.68 5.76
N GLU A 410 12.51 -1.07 4.62
CA GLU A 410 11.86 -0.85 3.31
C GLU A 410 10.47 -1.50 3.23
N HIS A 411 10.33 -2.72 3.73
CA HIS A 411 9.07 -3.45 3.66
C HIS A 411 7.99 -2.79 4.53
N ALA A 412 8.31 -2.48 5.78
CA ALA A 412 7.38 -1.77 6.66
C ALA A 412 7.10 -0.36 6.16
N MET A 413 8.09 0.36 5.63
CA MET A 413 7.92 1.70 5.05
C MET A 413 6.81 1.70 4.00
N ALA A 414 6.86 0.78 3.03
CA ALA A 414 5.84 0.71 1.99
C ALA A 414 4.46 0.34 2.57
N ALA A 415 4.38 -0.61 3.51
CA ALA A 415 3.11 -1.00 4.11
C ALA A 415 2.54 0.10 5.04
N ILE A 416 3.37 0.79 5.81
CA ILE A 416 2.98 1.95 6.62
C ILE A 416 2.42 3.06 5.72
N THR A 417 3.11 3.34 4.61
CA THR A 417 2.66 4.34 3.63
C THR A 417 1.31 3.96 3.01
N ASN A 418 1.08 2.67 2.74
CA ASN A 418 -0.24 2.18 2.31
C ASN A 418 -1.32 2.47 3.37
N GLY A 419 -1.02 2.25 4.65
CA GLY A 419 -1.93 2.54 5.75
C GLY A 419 -2.25 4.03 5.89
N MET A 420 -1.23 4.90 5.76
CA MET A 420 -1.42 6.35 5.76
C MET A 420 -2.30 6.81 4.59
N GLN A 421 -2.06 6.27 3.40
CA GLN A 421 -2.85 6.60 2.22
C GLN A 421 -4.31 6.12 2.34
N ALA A 422 -4.53 4.91 2.86
CA ALA A 422 -5.86 4.34 3.05
C ALA A 422 -6.66 5.06 4.14
N HIS A 423 -5.98 5.65 5.14
CA HIS A 423 -6.62 6.48 6.17
C HIS A 423 -7.33 7.68 5.56
N GLY A 424 -6.76 8.27 4.51
CA GLY A 424 -7.23 9.51 3.89
C GLY A 424 -6.67 10.78 4.54
N GLY A 425 -6.87 11.90 3.87
CA GLY A 425 -6.42 13.22 4.33
C GLY A 425 -4.96 13.55 3.98
N LEU A 426 -4.18 12.61 3.47
CA LEU A 426 -2.76 12.77 3.18
C LEU A 426 -2.44 12.38 1.73
N GLN A 427 -1.41 13.04 1.17
CA GLN A 427 -0.75 12.63 -0.06
C GLN A 427 0.62 12.04 0.32
N THR A 428 0.86 10.78 -0.02
CA THR A 428 1.98 10.05 0.54
C THR A 428 3.02 9.63 -0.49
N TYR A 429 4.29 9.69 -0.09
CA TYR A 429 5.38 9.08 -0.84
C TYR A 429 6.36 8.36 0.10
N CYS A 430 7.07 7.36 -0.43
CA CYS A 430 8.21 6.76 0.25
C CYS A 430 9.32 6.38 -0.72
N SER A 431 10.55 6.23 -0.22
CA SER A 431 11.72 6.15 -1.06
C SER A 431 12.80 5.22 -0.54
N THR A 432 13.44 4.53 -1.48
CA THR A 432 14.68 3.77 -1.28
C THR A 432 15.48 3.70 -2.58
N PHE A 433 16.62 3.02 -2.61
CA PHE A 433 17.29 2.66 -3.84
C PHE A 433 16.46 1.62 -4.61
N PHE A 434 16.50 1.70 -5.94
CA PHE A 434 15.62 0.90 -6.78
C PHE A 434 15.79 -0.61 -6.59
N VAL A 435 17.01 -1.10 -6.43
CA VAL A 435 17.28 -2.52 -6.17
C VAL A 435 16.56 -3.00 -4.90
N PHE A 436 16.41 -2.15 -3.88
CA PHE A 436 15.73 -2.49 -2.63
C PHE A 436 14.20 -2.46 -2.72
N SER A 437 13.63 -2.13 -3.89
CA SER A 437 12.22 -2.39 -4.16
C SER A 437 11.86 -3.88 -4.01
N ASP A 438 12.84 -4.78 -4.11
CA ASP A 438 12.64 -6.20 -3.84
C ASP A 438 12.19 -6.49 -2.40
N TYR A 439 12.70 -5.73 -1.43
CA TYR A 439 12.20 -5.81 -0.03
C TYR A 439 10.77 -5.30 0.10
N MET A 440 10.37 -4.31 -0.69
CA MET A 440 9.05 -3.65 -0.62
C MET A 440 7.97 -4.35 -1.44
N LYS A 441 8.33 -5.25 -2.35
CA LYS A 441 7.46 -5.75 -3.43
C LYS A 441 6.12 -6.28 -2.94
N GLY A 442 6.08 -6.97 -1.79
CA GLY A 442 4.84 -7.45 -1.18
C GLY A 442 3.85 -6.33 -0.84
N ALA A 443 4.34 -5.24 -0.24
CA ALA A 443 3.53 -4.08 0.12
C ALA A 443 3.14 -3.25 -1.13
N MET A 444 4.05 -3.08 -2.10
CA MET A 444 3.76 -2.41 -3.38
C MET A 444 2.66 -3.13 -4.16
N ARG A 445 2.68 -4.48 -4.14
CA ARG A 445 1.63 -5.28 -4.77
C ARG A 445 0.26 -5.06 -4.10
N LEU A 446 0.23 -4.88 -2.78
CA LEU A 446 -1.02 -4.60 -2.07
C LEU A 446 -1.53 -3.19 -2.35
N SER A 447 -0.67 -2.17 -2.47
CA SER A 447 -1.14 -0.84 -2.89
C SER A 447 -1.77 -0.89 -4.29
N ALA A 448 -1.17 -1.63 -5.21
CA ALA A 448 -1.71 -1.82 -6.56
C ALA A 448 -3.05 -2.59 -6.56
N LEU A 449 -3.18 -3.63 -5.72
CA LEU A 449 -4.42 -4.39 -5.55
C LEU A 449 -5.54 -3.55 -4.94
N MET A 450 -5.22 -2.69 -3.97
CA MET A 450 -6.16 -1.78 -3.30
C MET A 450 -6.45 -0.50 -4.09
N ASN A 451 -5.75 -0.26 -5.20
CA ASN A 451 -5.82 0.98 -5.97
C ASN A 451 -5.50 2.23 -5.08
N LEU A 452 -4.48 2.13 -4.24
CA LEU A 452 -4.01 3.24 -3.40
C LEU A 452 -2.97 4.07 -4.16
N PRO A 453 -3.15 5.38 -4.29
CA PRO A 453 -2.24 6.26 -5.05
C PRO A 453 -0.98 6.64 -4.27
N VAL A 454 -0.23 5.65 -3.81
CA VAL A 454 1.06 5.84 -3.15
C VAL A 454 2.14 6.15 -4.18
N THR A 455 3.01 7.12 -3.92
CA THR A 455 4.16 7.41 -4.77
C THR A 455 5.42 6.75 -4.22
N TYR A 456 6.04 5.88 -5.03
CA TYR A 456 7.31 5.22 -4.73
C TYR A 456 8.45 5.91 -5.48
N VAL A 457 9.37 6.53 -4.76
CA VAL A 457 10.54 7.22 -5.33
C VAL A 457 11.73 6.28 -5.24
N LEU A 458 12.10 5.67 -6.37
CA LEU A 458 13.10 4.60 -6.46
C LEU A 458 14.32 5.11 -7.23
N THR A 459 15.40 5.41 -6.52
CA THR A 459 16.59 6.01 -7.12
C THR A 459 17.69 4.99 -7.41
N HIS A 460 18.75 5.40 -8.15
CA HIS A 460 19.85 4.52 -8.52
C HIS A 460 19.38 3.40 -9.46
N ASP A 461 18.90 3.82 -10.62
CA ASP A 461 18.02 3.07 -11.53
C ASP A 461 18.68 1.99 -12.39
N SER A 462 20.03 1.96 -12.48
CA SER A 462 20.76 1.10 -13.43
C SER A 462 22.21 0.88 -13.02
N ILE A 463 23.03 0.30 -13.90
CA ILE A 463 24.50 0.21 -13.75
C ILE A 463 25.17 1.59 -13.63
N GLY A 464 24.45 2.67 -13.85
CA GLY A 464 24.86 4.04 -13.53
C GLY A 464 25.09 4.30 -12.03
N VAL A 465 24.76 3.35 -11.15
CA VAL A 465 25.17 3.30 -9.74
C VAL A 465 26.70 3.29 -9.63
N GLY A 466 27.36 2.49 -10.45
CA GLY A 466 28.82 2.51 -10.58
C GLY A 466 29.53 1.62 -9.55
N GLU A 467 30.37 2.23 -8.71
CA GLU A 467 31.34 1.54 -7.86
C GLU A 467 30.71 0.61 -6.80
N ASP A 468 29.45 0.85 -6.39
CA ASP A 468 28.72 -0.01 -5.43
C ASP A 468 28.45 -1.41 -6.01
N GLY A 469 28.37 -1.52 -7.33
CA GLY A 469 28.37 -2.79 -8.07
C GLY A 469 27.05 -3.58 -7.99
N PRO A 470 27.09 -4.88 -8.33
CA PRO A 470 25.92 -5.71 -8.61
C PRO A 470 24.89 -5.82 -7.47
N THR A 471 25.31 -5.61 -6.22
CA THR A 471 24.39 -5.65 -5.05
C THR A 471 23.47 -4.44 -4.99
N HIS A 472 23.81 -3.36 -5.74
CA HIS A 472 23.07 -2.10 -5.76
C HIS A 472 22.58 -1.73 -7.17
N GLU A 473 23.00 -2.46 -8.19
CA GLU A 473 22.63 -2.25 -9.59
C GLU A 473 21.38 -3.09 -9.93
N PRO A 474 20.22 -2.45 -10.16
CA PRO A 474 19.01 -3.17 -10.56
C PRO A 474 19.15 -3.67 -12.01
N ILE A 475 18.56 -4.82 -12.28
CA ILE A 475 18.47 -5.43 -13.61
C ILE A 475 17.01 -5.80 -13.92
N GLU A 476 16.45 -6.75 -13.15
CA GLU A 476 15.10 -7.30 -13.36
C GLU A 476 13.99 -6.50 -12.66
N GLN A 477 14.32 -5.59 -11.76
CA GLN A 477 13.35 -4.87 -10.94
C GLN A 477 12.36 -4.05 -11.79
N LEU A 478 12.84 -3.42 -12.88
CA LEU A 478 11.99 -2.62 -13.76
C LEU A 478 10.96 -3.49 -14.49
N ALA A 479 11.38 -4.61 -15.04
CA ALA A 479 10.49 -5.58 -15.67
C ALA A 479 9.46 -6.14 -14.66
N ALA A 480 9.90 -6.41 -13.42
CA ALA A 480 9.03 -6.89 -12.36
C ALA A 480 7.96 -5.86 -11.98
N LEU A 481 8.28 -4.56 -11.90
CA LEU A 481 7.29 -3.52 -11.63
C LEU A 481 6.33 -3.31 -12.81
N ARG A 482 6.83 -3.26 -14.04
CA ARG A 482 6.02 -3.15 -15.27
C ARG A 482 5.07 -4.35 -15.45
N SER A 483 5.37 -5.51 -14.88
CA SER A 483 4.50 -6.69 -14.92
C SER A 483 3.42 -6.69 -13.84
N MET A 484 3.47 -5.78 -12.86
CA MET A 484 2.52 -5.72 -11.76
C MET A 484 1.23 -5.00 -12.19
N PRO A 485 0.06 -5.68 -12.14
CA PRO A 485 -1.20 -5.02 -12.49
C PRO A 485 -1.45 -3.76 -11.65
N ASN A 486 -2.01 -2.73 -12.26
CA ASN A 486 -2.34 -1.43 -11.64
C ASN A 486 -1.13 -0.62 -11.12
N MET A 487 0.10 -1.06 -11.33
CA MET A 487 1.28 -0.25 -11.04
C MET A 487 1.60 0.60 -12.26
N THR A 488 1.73 1.92 -12.07
CA THR A 488 2.25 2.82 -13.12
C THR A 488 3.72 3.09 -12.84
N VAL A 489 4.57 2.89 -13.84
CA VAL A 489 6.01 3.05 -13.71
C VAL A 489 6.49 4.16 -14.63
N PHE A 490 7.23 5.13 -14.09
CA PHE A 490 7.96 6.14 -14.86
C PHE A 490 9.46 5.96 -14.71
N ARG A 491 10.17 5.89 -15.82
CA ARG A 491 11.64 5.99 -15.88
C ARG A 491 12.02 7.18 -16.76
N PRO A 492 12.07 8.39 -16.18
CA PRO A 492 12.22 9.64 -16.95
C PRO A 492 13.62 9.85 -17.50
N ALA A 493 13.70 10.41 -18.72
CA ALA A 493 14.94 10.70 -19.44
C ALA A 493 15.52 12.09 -19.08
N ASP A 494 14.74 12.94 -18.43
CA ASP A 494 15.20 14.28 -18.01
C ASP A 494 14.31 14.86 -16.88
N SER A 495 14.61 16.12 -16.53
CA SER A 495 13.89 16.82 -15.46
C SER A 495 12.42 17.10 -15.81
N LYS A 496 12.08 17.33 -17.09
CA LYS A 496 10.70 17.61 -17.50
C LYS A 496 9.84 16.34 -17.54
N GLU A 497 10.41 15.21 -17.96
CA GLU A 497 9.74 13.92 -17.80
C GLU A 497 9.58 13.54 -16.32
N THR A 498 10.54 13.94 -15.45
CA THR A 498 10.40 13.78 -14.00
C THR A 498 9.25 14.62 -13.45
N ALA A 499 9.04 15.85 -13.98
CA ALA A 499 7.89 16.67 -13.63
C ALA A 499 6.58 16.03 -14.09
N ALA A 500 6.54 15.45 -15.30
CA ALA A 500 5.37 14.69 -15.76
C ALA A 500 5.05 13.48 -14.86
N ALA A 501 6.09 12.76 -14.40
CA ALA A 501 5.92 11.63 -13.49
C ALA A 501 5.33 12.07 -12.14
N TRP A 502 5.80 13.14 -11.53
CA TRP A 502 5.24 13.68 -10.30
C TRP A 502 3.84 14.27 -10.50
N TYR A 503 3.62 14.99 -11.59
CA TYR A 503 2.28 15.49 -11.93
C TYR A 503 1.27 14.34 -11.98
N TYR A 504 1.62 13.27 -12.71
CA TYR A 504 0.77 12.09 -12.79
C TYR A 504 0.57 11.44 -11.41
N ALA A 505 1.64 11.24 -10.65
CA ALA A 505 1.60 10.58 -9.35
C ALA A 505 0.63 11.26 -8.37
N VAL A 506 0.64 12.60 -8.29
CA VAL A 506 -0.21 13.35 -7.33
C VAL A 506 -1.62 13.61 -7.86
N THR A 507 -1.86 13.49 -9.17
CA THR A 507 -3.19 13.74 -9.78
C THR A 507 -3.96 12.45 -10.11
N ASN A 508 -3.28 11.31 -10.18
CA ASN A 508 -3.87 10.01 -10.52
C ASN A 508 -4.68 9.51 -9.34
N GLY A 509 -5.20 9.78 -8.45
CA GLY A 509 -5.98 9.31 -7.30
C GLY A 509 -6.47 7.85 -7.29
N LYS A 510 -5.93 6.95 -8.14
CA LYS A 510 -6.47 5.60 -8.34
C LYS A 510 -5.45 4.46 -8.23
N THR A 511 -4.19 4.70 -8.54
CA THR A 511 -3.19 3.62 -8.63
C THR A 511 -1.83 4.12 -8.12
N PRO A 512 -1.01 3.24 -7.55
CA PRO A 512 0.34 3.62 -7.14
C PRO A 512 1.21 3.96 -8.35
N THR A 513 2.15 4.86 -8.12
CA THR A 513 3.12 5.29 -9.15
C THR A 513 4.54 5.10 -8.65
N SER A 514 5.38 4.42 -9.44
CA SER A 514 6.80 4.24 -9.18
C SER A 514 7.63 5.14 -10.08
N LEU A 515 8.45 6.00 -9.50
CA LEU A 515 9.41 6.87 -10.19
C LEU A 515 10.79 6.24 -10.08
N VAL A 516 11.34 5.78 -11.20
CA VAL A 516 12.65 5.11 -11.28
C VAL A 516 13.68 6.10 -11.80
N LEU A 517 14.58 6.54 -10.91
CA LEU A 517 15.35 7.78 -11.07
C LEU A 517 16.87 7.53 -11.07
N THR A 518 17.59 8.28 -11.91
CA THR A 518 19.04 8.14 -12.06
C THR A 518 19.85 8.74 -10.91
N ARG A 519 21.04 8.16 -10.66
CA ARG A 519 22.10 8.76 -9.86
C ARG A 519 22.91 9.78 -10.67
N GLN A 520 23.21 9.47 -11.93
CA GLN A 520 23.99 10.28 -12.85
C GLN A 520 23.15 11.41 -13.46
N ASN A 521 23.82 12.49 -13.88
CA ASN A 521 23.18 13.61 -14.58
C ASN A 521 22.73 13.19 -15.97
N LEU A 522 21.57 13.69 -16.40
CA LEU A 522 21.01 13.51 -17.73
C LEU A 522 20.88 14.86 -18.45
N PRO A 523 20.92 14.87 -19.79
CA PRO A 523 20.69 16.08 -20.57
C PRO A 523 19.25 16.57 -20.38
N LEU A 524 19.01 17.84 -20.72
CA LEU A 524 17.67 18.42 -20.78
C LEU A 524 17.26 18.57 -22.23
N TYR A 525 16.18 17.93 -22.65
CA TYR A 525 15.68 18.01 -24.01
C TYR A 525 14.71 19.18 -24.17
N LYS A 526 14.83 19.89 -25.31
CA LYS A 526 13.92 21.00 -25.63
C LYS A 526 12.50 20.48 -25.86
N GLU A 527 12.39 19.32 -26.47
CA GLU A 527 11.18 18.68 -26.95
C GLU A 527 10.44 17.87 -25.88
N SER A 528 11.10 17.59 -24.74
CA SER A 528 10.47 16.90 -23.61
C SER A 528 9.50 17.82 -22.85
N GLY A 529 8.55 17.22 -22.14
CA GLY A 529 7.59 17.95 -21.32
C GLY A 529 6.32 17.15 -21.02
N LYS A 530 5.16 17.82 -21.10
CA LYS A 530 3.85 17.21 -20.80
C LYS A 530 3.49 16.04 -21.71
N GLU A 531 4.12 15.91 -22.89
CA GLU A 531 3.91 14.77 -23.79
C GLU A 531 4.28 13.43 -23.12
N ALA A 532 5.19 13.45 -22.13
CA ALA A 532 5.52 12.28 -21.31
C ALA A 532 4.33 11.69 -20.54
N LEU A 533 3.27 12.47 -20.29
CA LEU A 533 2.02 11.99 -19.70
C LEU A 533 1.27 10.98 -20.58
N LYS A 534 1.61 10.92 -21.85
CA LYS A 534 1.10 9.89 -22.78
C LYS A 534 1.85 8.55 -22.67
N GLY A 535 2.92 8.51 -21.89
CA GLY A 535 3.73 7.32 -21.63
C GLY A 535 4.79 6.99 -22.67
N GLY A 536 4.58 7.41 -23.93
CA GLY A 536 5.55 7.30 -25.03
C GLY A 536 5.25 8.36 -26.08
N TYR A 537 6.27 9.03 -26.59
CA TYR A 537 6.11 10.13 -27.53
C TYR A 537 7.35 10.31 -28.42
N ILE A 538 7.16 11.01 -29.54
CA ILE A 538 8.27 11.35 -30.45
C ILE A 538 9.08 12.47 -29.82
N LEU A 539 10.31 12.15 -29.37
CA LEU A 539 11.25 13.13 -28.84
C LEU A 539 11.99 13.86 -29.97
N LYS A 540 12.28 13.17 -31.07
CA LYS A 540 12.93 13.73 -32.25
C LYS A 540 12.45 12.95 -33.47
N ASP A 541 12.02 13.66 -34.51
CA ASP A 541 11.61 13.02 -35.76
C ASP A 541 12.70 13.05 -36.82
N GLY A 542 12.64 12.10 -37.72
CA GLY A 542 13.56 12.00 -38.85
C GLY A 542 13.21 12.97 -39.99
N THR A 543 14.03 12.95 -41.03
CA THR A 543 13.89 13.81 -42.22
C THR A 543 12.73 13.38 -43.16
N LYS A 544 12.19 12.16 -42.97
CA LYS A 544 11.05 11.63 -43.74
C LYS A 544 9.82 11.53 -42.87
N GLU A 545 8.64 11.71 -43.47
CA GLU A 545 7.35 11.50 -42.79
C GLU A 545 7.23 10.09 -42.21
N THR A 546 7.63 9.07 -42.99
CA THR A 546 7.80 7.70 -42.51
C THR A 546 9.30 7.43 -42.33
N PRO A 547 9.79 7.26 -41.09
CA PRO A 547 11.22 7.05 -40.86
C PRO A 547 11.66 5.67 -41.38
N ASP A 548 12.95 5.55 -41.71
CA ASP A 548 13.55 4.27 -42.09
C ASP A 548 13.71 3.35 -40.87
N ILE A 549 13.91 3.93 -39.69
CA ILE A 549 14.08 3.22 -38.42
C ILE A 549 13.51 4.01 -37.23
N ILE A 550 13.05 3.31 -36.21
CA ILE A 550 12.64 3.87 -34.93
C ILE A 550 13.61 3.40 -33.85
N LEU A 551 14.20 4.33 -33.11
CA LEU A 551 14.99 4.08 -31.90
C LEU A 551 14.11 4.41 -30.67
N MET A 552 14.08 3.51 -29.69
CA MET A 552 13.26 3.63 -28.48
C MET A 552 14.12 3.45 -27.24
N ALA A 553 13.84 4.21 -26.19
CA ALA A 553 14.48 4.05 -24.89
C ALA A 553 13.61 4.64 -23.77
N SER A 554 13.97 4.37 -22.54
CA SER A 554 13.52 5.09 -21.35
C SER A 554 14.74 5.55 -20.53
N GLY A 555 14.55 6.53 -19.65
CA GLY A 555 15.61 6.95 -18.73
C GLY A 555 16.91 7.40 -19.41
N SER A 556 18.03 7.00 -18.82
CA SER A 556 19.37 7.46 -19.27
C SER A 556 19.73 7.05 -20.69
N GLU A 557 19.18 5.98 -21.23
CA GLU A 557 19.54 5.47 -22.55
C GLU A 557 18.89 6.28 -23.69
N VAL A 558 17.95 7.17 -23.37
CA VAL A 558 17.41 8.14 -24.34
C VAL A 558 18.52 9.02 -24.92
N GLU A 559 19.55 9.37 -24.14
CA GLU A 559 20.72 10.11 -24.64
C GLU A 559 21.48 9.35 -25.73
N LEU A 560 21.63 8.03 -25.55
CA LEU A 560 22.35 7.20 -26.53
C LEU A 560 21.63 7.17 -27.89
N ILE A 561 20.30 6.93 -27.84
CA ILE A 561 19.51 6.87 -29.08
C ILE A 561 19.34 8.24 -29.72
N TYR A 562 19.33 9.33 -28.95
CA TYR A 562 19.28 10.70 -29.49
C TYR A 562 20.52 11.06 -30.27
N LYS A 563 21.71 10.73 -29.73
CA LYS A 563 23.00 10.91 -30.41
C LYS A 563 23.17 9.97 -31.60
N ALA A 564 22.77 8.70 -31.47
CA ALA A 564 22.80 7.74 -32.56
C ALA A 564 21.93 8.15 -33.75
N ALA A 565 20.79 8.79 -33.49
CA ALA A 565 19.94 9.31 -34.56
C ALA A 565 20.63 10.40 -35.40
N ASP A 566 21.44 11.28 -34.79
CA ASP A 566 22.23 12.29 -35.53
C ASP A 566 23.26 11.63 -36.47
N GLU A 567 23.93 10.58 -35.99
CA GLU A 567 24.90 9.84 -36.81
C GLU A 567 24.20 9.07 -37.96
N LEU A 568 23.02 8.49 -37.70
CA LEU A 568 22.26 7.78 -38.75
C LEU A 568 21.70 8.72 -39.80
N GLU A 569 21.19 9.90 -39.40
CA GLU A 569 20.77 10.96 -40.32
C GLU A 569 21.95 11.42 -41.19
N GLY A 570 23.15 11.57 -40.62
CA GLY A 570 24.39 11.87 -41.38
C GLY A 570 24.78 10.80 -42.40
N LYS A 571 24.26 9.57 -42.23
CA LYS A 571 24.43 8.45 -43.19
C LYS A 571 23.23 8.32 -44.16
N GLY A 572 22.27 9.24 -44.10
CA GLY A 572 21.09 9.27 -44.97
C GLY A 572 19.98 8.30 -44.56
N ILE A 573 19.92 7.89 -43.27
CA ILE A 573 18.89 7.03 -42.70
C ILE A 573 17.99 7.90 -41.84
N SER A 574 16.73 8.07 -42.27
CA SER A 574 15.76 8.85 -41.53
C SER A 574 15.35 8.11 -40.26
N THR A 575 15.64 8.72 -39.12
CA THR A 575 15.57 8.07 -37.80
C THR A 575 14.64 8.82 -36.87
N ARG A 576 13.63 8.12 -36.36
CA ARG A 576 12.72 8.62 -35.30
C ARG A 576 13.22 8.16 -33.92
N VAL A 577 13.28 9.09 -32.97
CA VAL A 577 13.60 8.84 -31.57
C VAL A 577 12.31 8.92 -30.75
N VAL A 578 12.00 7.85 -30.05
CA VAL A 578 10.83 7.75 -29.18
C VAL A 578 11.29 7.56 -27.73
N SER A 579 10.95 8.49 -26.86
CA SER A 579 11.05 8.28 -25.41
C SER A 579 9.82 7.56 -24.91
N ILE A 580 10.00 6.49 -24.12
CA ILE A 580 8.92 5.71 -23.51
C ILE A 580 9.12 5.68 -21.99
N PRO A 581 8.86 6.79 -21.28
CA PRO A 581 9.03 6.83 -19.83
C PRO A 581 8.05 5.92 -19.07
N SER A 582 6.87 5.58 -19.65
CA SER A 582 5.88 4.71 -19.01
C SER A 582 5.19 3.80 -20.02
N PHE A 583 5.42 2.50 -19.90
CA PHE A 583 4.78 1.49 -20.77
C PHE A 583 3.27 1.45 -20.57
N GLU A 584 2.81 1.51 -19.33
CA GLU A 584 1.41 1.39 -18.95
C GLU A 584 0.56 2.52 -19.56
N LEU A 585 1.09 3.74 -19.52
CA LEU A 585 0.39 4.91 -20.08
C LEU A 585 0.42 4.92 -21.60
N PHE A 586 1.52 4.49 -22.22
CA PHE A 586 1.59 4.37 -23.68
C PHE A 586 0.66 3.27 -24.20
N ASP A 587 0.62 2.13 -23.53
CA ASP A 587 -0.28 1.02 -23.88
C ASP A 587 -1.76 1.41 -23.76
N ALA A 588 -2.10 2.28 -22.82
CA ALA A 588 -3.45 2.78 -22.60
C ALA A 588 -3.92 3.81 -23.67
N GLN A 589 -3.00 4.34 -24.49
CA GLN A 589 -3.36 5.24 -25.58
C GLN A 589 -4.18 4.52 -26.66
N ASP A 590 -4.97 5.28 -27.41
CA ASP A 590 -5.69 4.74 -28.56
C ASP A 590 -4.73 4.30 -29.68
N GLU A 591 -5.27 3.50 -30.61
CA GLU A 591 -4.46 2.96 -31.72
C GLU A 591 -3.98 4.05 -32.70
N GLU A 592 -4.73 5.14 -32.86
CA GLU A 592 -4.35 6.27 -33.73
C GLU A 592 -3.10 6.96 -33.19
N TYR A 593 -3.07 7.23 -31.88
CA TYR A 593 -1.89 7.82 -31.23
C TYR A 593 -0.70 6.87 -31.28
N LYS A 594 -0.87 5.60 -30.93
CA LYS A 594 0.22 4.61 -31.00
C LYS A 594 0.77 4.46 -32.41
N GLU A 595 -0.09 4.47 -33.41
CA GLU A 595 0.33 4.42 -34.83
C GLU A 595 1.04 5.70 -35.27
N SER A 596 0.66 6.86 -34.77
CA SER A 596 1.34 8.13 -35.07
C SER A 596 2.78 8.16 -34.51
N VAL A 597 2.98 7.56 -33.32
CA VAL A 597 4.31 7.49 -32.67
C VAL A 597 5.17 6.38 -33.27
N MET A 598 4.61 5.18 -33.42
CA MET A 598 5.31 3.97 -33.88
C MET A 598 4.54 3.27 -35.01
N PRO A 599 4.56 3.81 -36.25
CA PRO A 599 3.85 3.23 -37.38
C PRO A 599 4.17 1.75 -37.59
N LYS A 600 3.14 0.91 -37.75
CA LYS A 600 3.27 -0.55 -37.93
C LYS A 600 4.03 -0.90 -39.20
N CYS A 601 4.02 -0.02 -40.22
CA CYS A 601 4.77 -0.20 -41.46
C CYS A 601 6.30 -0.08 -41.25
N VAL A 602 6.76 0.60 -40.19
CA VAL A 602 8.18 0.69 -39.84
C VAL A 602 8.55 -0.47 -38.93
N ARG A 603 9.12 -1.51 -39.50
CA ARG A 603 9.49 -2.75 -38.79
C ARG A 603 10.93 -2.72 -38.27
N SER A 604 11.77 -1.86 -38.81
CA SER A 604 13.14 -1.62 -38.31
C SER A 604 13.07 -0.82 -37.02
N ARG A 605 13.24 -1.51 -35.88
CA ARG A 605 13.11 -0.92 -34.55
C ARG A 605 14.24 -1.39 -33.63
N VAL A 606 14.82 -0.48 -32.88
CA VAL A 606 15.82 -0.79 -31.85
C VAL A 606 15.40 -0.17 -30.53
N ALA A 607 15.37 -0.98 -29.47
CA ALA A 607 15.18 -0.50 -28.11
C ALA A 607 16.51 -0.55 -27.34
N VAL A 608 16.73 0.42 -26.45
CA VAL A 608 17.94 0.51 -25.63
C VAL A 608 17.55 0.77 -24.18
N GLU A 609 17.91 -0.12 -23.28
CA GLU A 609 17.67 0.04 -21.84
C GLU A 609 18.70 -0.73 -21.01
N ALA A 610 19.43 -0.05 -20.12
CA ALA A 610 20.48 -0.66 -19.28
C ALA A 610 19.90 -1.46 -18.11
N LEU A 611 18.91 -2.29 -18.41
CA LEU A 611 18.19 -3.23 -17.55
C LEU A 611 17.76 -4.44 -18.40
N SER A 612 16.98 -5.37 -17.83
CA SER A 612 16.54 -6.57 -18.53
C SER A 612 15.77 -6.27 -19.81
N SER A 613 16.01 -7.07 -20.87
CA SER A 613 15.30 -7.00 -22.16
C SER A 613 13.79 -7.27 -22.04
N PHE A 614 13.35 -7.83 -20.91
CA PHE A 614 11.99 -8.30 -20.73
C PHE A 614 10.96 -7.17 -20.85
N GLY A 615 10.04 -7.33 -21.81
CA GLY A 615 8.98 -6.35 -22.11
C GLY A 615 9.21 -5.53 -23.38
N TRP A 616 10.47 -5.30 -23.82
CA TRP A 616 10.78 -4.50 -25.00
C TRP A 616 10.37 -5.16 -26.32
N HIS A 617 10.36 -6.48 -26.40
CA HIS A 617 9.99 -7.22 -27.63
C HIS A 617 8.55 -6.93 -28.08
N LYS A 618 7.68 -6.44 -27.19
CA LYS A 618 6.35 -5.96 -27.52
C LYS A 618 6.39 -4.79 -28.53
N TYR A 619 7.39 -3.94 -28.43
CA TYR A 619 7.56 -2.74 -29.25
C TYR A 619 8.51 -2.95 -30.43
N THR A 620 9.59 -3.70 -30.26
CA THR A 620 10.54 -3.98 -31.33
C THR A 620 9.99 -4.99 -32.34
N GLY A 621 9.14 -5.92 -31.88
CA GLY A 621 8.65 -7.00 -32.73
C GLY A 621 9.72 -8.03 -33.07
N LEU A 622 9.48 -8.88 -34.09
CA LEU A 622 10.36 -9.98 -34.49
C LEU A 622 11.54 -9.52 -35.37
N ASP A 623 11.44 -8.37 -36.01
CA ASP A 623 12.46 -7.86 -36.93
C ASP A 623 13.37 -6.82 -36.27
N GLY A 624 13.04 -6.39 -35.06
CA GLY A 624 13.82 -5.43 -34.29
C GLY A 624 14.82 -6.10 -33.34
N GLU A 625 15.64 -5.27 -32.71
CA GLU A 625 16.66 -5.70 -31.73
C GLU A 625 16.51 -4.93 -30.41
N VAL A 626 17.02 -5.50 -29.32
CA VAL A 626 17.07 -4.85 -28.00
C VAL A 626 18.51 -4.84 -27.51
N ILE A 627 19.04 -3.66 -27.22
CA ILE A 627 20.32 -3.49 -26.51
C ILE A 627 19.97 -3.36 -25.02
N SER A 628 20.25 -4.38 -24.24
CA SER A 628 19.83 -4.56 -22.84
C SER A 628 20.92 -5.22 -22.01
N LEU A 629 20.68 -5.34 -20.71
CA LEU A 629 21.54 -6.05 -19.79
C LEU A 629 20.76 -7.21 -19.16
N ASP A 630 21.03 -8.42 -19.61
CA ASP A 630 20.42 -9.66 -19.10
C ASP A 630 21.38 -10.48 -18.23
N THR A 631 22.41 -9.82 -17.69
CA THR A 631 23.34 -10.33 -16.68
C THR A 631 23.49 -9.33 -15.56
N PHE A 632 24.02 -9.75 -14.41
CA PHE A 632 24.38 -8.80 -13.37
C PHE A 632 25.47 -7.83 -13.88
N GLY A 633 25.47 -6.61 -13.35
CA GLY A 633 26.46 -5.60 -13.61
C GLY A 633 27.82 -5.89 -12.94
N ALA A 634 28.62 -4.87 -12.73
CA ALA A 634 29.95 -4.99 -12.13
C ALA A 634 30.32 -3.73 -11.34
N SER A 635 31.25 -3.84 -10.39
CA SER A 635 31.82 -2.69 -9.69
C SER A 635 32.83 -1.95 -10.55
N GLY A 636 32.61 -0.66 -10.78
CA GLY A 636 33.53 0.18 -11.54
C GLY A 636 32.97 1.59 -11.81
N PRO A 637 33.71 2.49 -12.39
CA PRO A 637 33.19 3.78 -12.83
C PRO A 637 32.03 3.60 -13.82
N ALA A 638 30.93 4.33 -13.62
CA ALA A 638 29.70 4.16 -14.38
C ALA A 638 29.93 4.24 -15.92
N ASP A 639 30.70 5.19 -16.39
CA ASP A 639 31.04 5.35 -17.82
C ASP A 639 31.72 4.10 -18.40
N LYS A 640 32.59 3.44 -17.62
CA LYS A 640 33.25 2.21 -18.02
C LYS A 640 32.31 1.01 -18.05
N LEU A 641 31.36 0.97 -17.13
CA LEU A 641 30.35 -0.07 -17.14
C LEU A 641 29.41 0.04 -18.34
N PHE A 642 28.93 1.24 -18.65
CA PHE A 642 28.15 1.47 -19.88
C PHE A 642 28.92 1.04 -21.13
N GLU A 643 30.22 1.43 -21.25
CA GLU A 643 31.07 1.01 -22.35
C GLU A 643 31.24 -0.52 -22.40
N GLN A 644 31.56 -1.15 -21.26
CA GLN A 644 31.82 -2.60 -21.17
C GLN A 644 30.58 -3.43 -21.56
N PHE A 645 29.39 -2.99 -21.14
CA PHE A 645 28.14 -3.69 -21.43
C PHE A 645 27.50 -3.28 -22.76
N GLY A 646 28.22 -2.47 -23.58
CA GLY A 646 27.79 -2.16 -24.94
C GLY A 646 26.78 -1.02 -25.07
N PHE A 647 26.53 -0.25 -24.00
CA PHE A 647 25.69 0.94 -24.05
C PHE A 647 26.49 2.14 -24.60
N THR A 648 26.78 2.10 -25.90
CA THR A 648 27.53 3.12 -26.63
C THR A 648 26.75 3.57 -27.85
N VAL A 649 27.00 4.82 -28.30
CA VAL A 649 26.39 5.36 -29.51
C VAL A 649 26.76 4.50 -30.71
N GLU A 650 28.06 4.07 -30.81
CA GLU A 650 28.53 3.21 -31.88
C GLU A 650 27.77 1.90 -31.97
N ASN A 651 27.54 1.22 -30.85
CA ASN A 651 26.78 -0.04 -30.84
C ASN A 651 25.32 0.17 -31.26
N VAL A 652 24.69 1.27 -30.83
CA VAL A 652 23.31 1.61 -31.24
C VAL A 652 23.26 1.84 -32.75
N VAL A 653 24.23 2.60 -33.32
CA VAL A 653 24.30 2.85 -34.76
C VAL A 653 24.51 1.55 -35.54
N ASN A 654 25.46 0.71 -35.11
CA ASN A 654 25.74 -0.56 -35.78
C ASN A 654 24.54 -1.52 -35.73
N THR A 655 23.86 -1.60 -34.60
CA THR A 655 22.63 -2.40 -34.45
C THR A 655 21.51 -1.86 -35.33
N ALA A 656 21.34 -0.54 -35.37
CA ALA A 656 20.37 0.12 -36.22
C ALA A 656 20.61 -0.14 -37.73
N LEU A 657 21.85 -0.06 -38.17
CA LEU A 657 22.25 -0.38 -39.57
C LEU A 657 21.92 -1.84 -39.90
N LYS A 658 22.30 -2.77 -39.03
CA LYS A 658 21.96 -4.20 -39.18
C LYS A 658 20.47 -4.43 -39.33
N VAL A 659 19.64 -3.85 -38.45
CA VAL A 659 18.17 -3.98 -38.45
C VAL A 659 17.55 -3.32 -39.69
N ALA A 660 18.13 -2.22 -40.19
CA ALA A 660 17.70 -1.56 -41.42
C ALA A 660 18.18 -2.28 -42.69
N GLY A 661 18.95 -3.35 -42.58
CA GLY A 661 19.48 -4.11 -43.74
C GLY A 661 20.54 -3.36 -44.51
N LYS A 662 21.34 -2.50 -43.88
CA LYS A 662 22.35 -1.64 -44.47
C LYS A 662 23.76 -1.86 -43.92
#